data_0590d68c030209dd0b3108e050fb0db5
#
_entry.id   0590d68c030209dd0b3108e050fb0db5
#
_cell.length_a   1.000
_cell.length_b   1.000
_cell.length_c   1.000
_cell.angle_alpha   90.00
_cell.angle_beta   90.00
_cell.angle_gamma   90.00
#
_symmetry.space_group_name_H-M   'P 1'
#
loop_
_entity.id
_entity.type
_entity.pdbx_description
1 polymer ?
#
loop_
_entity_poly.entity_id
_entity_poly.type
_entity_poly.pdbx_seq_one_letter_code
_entity_poly.pdbx_strand_id
1 'polypeptide(L)'
;MIPELGQFALILALLLALAQGVLPIIGAWRNNGALMALARPAAAGQAVFVFAAMGILIHAFLAYDFSVAYVADNSNLALPWYYRITAVWGAHEGSMLLWVFILNVWTVALAAFSRHLPQPFVARVLGVMGLIGVGFLAFILFTSNPFLRELPMPADGGDLNPVLQDPGMTFHPPVLYMGYVGFSVAFAFSIAALLGGELEQAWVRWARPWTNVSWAFLTMGIVAGSWWAYAELGWGGWWFWDPVENASFMPWLVGVALIHAQAVTEKRGSLPAWTVLLSLFAFSLSLLGTFLVRSGVLTSVHAFASDPRRGLYILGFLVVVIGGSLLLYAIRAPKVATGKPFAALSRETGIMVANLLFTTAAAMVLLGTLFPLIGDALNLGRVSVGPPYFGFLFVLLMAPAVLLLPFGPYLRWGRAEGRQLTSMALRAGIAAVICTGAAVFFVDGRLRAIAGVAGAVWVAAGTLAYVVKRWREMPFGRRFPAEMAGMLVAHFGVAIFLIGVLLSESLSTERDVRMTPGQVEAVGSYQFRFDGVRETTGPNWRADEGVVTILRGGDVMATMHPQKRTYSRGQVQTESAIDPGLFRDIYVALGEPMDGGNVEGAWALRLYHKPFVRWIWLGGLFMMLGGFLAAGERRFRAKKAAANAAAPAKEQLA
;
A
#
# COMPACT_ATOMS: atom_id res chain seq x y z
N MET A 1 22.15 24.48 17.24
CA MET A 1 22.98 24.48 15.99
C MET A 1 22.69 23.29 15.06
N ILE A 2 22.61 22.03 15.53
CA ILE A 2 22.38 20.90 14.66
C ILE A 2 20.99 20.93 13.99
N PRO A 3 19.88 21.24 14.68
CA PRO A 3 18.56 21.35 14.05
C PRO A 3 18.46 22.46 12.99
N GLU A 4 19.17 23.58 13.17
CA GLU A 4 19.23 24.65 12.17
C GLU A 4 19.90 24.18 10.86
N LEU A 5 20.89 23.28 10.94
CA LEU A 5 21.46 22.63 9.76
C LEU A 5 20.43 21.75 9.05
N GLY A 6 19.53 21.10 9.80
CA GLY A 6 18.42 20.34 9.23
C GLY A 6 17.45 21.23 8.43
N GLN A 7 17.06 22.35 9.01
CA GLN A 7 16.22 23.34 8.31
C GLN A 7 16.94 23.93 7.10
N PHE A 8 18.20 24.28 7.22
CA PHE A 8 19.01 24.77 6.11
C PHE A 8 19.14 23.74 4.98
N ALA A 9 19.32 22.46 5.32
CA ALA A 9 19.32 21.37 4.36
C ALA A 9 18.00 21.28 3.58
N LEU A 10 16.84 21.41 4.26
CA LEU A 10 15.53 21.44 3.58
C LEU A 10 15.38 22.64 2.64
N ILE A 11 15.90 23.81 2.99
CA ILE A 11 15.91 25.00 2.11
C ILE A 11 16.76 24.74 0.87
N LEU A 12 17.96 24.17 1.02
CA LEU A 12 18.82 23.80 -0.12
C LEU A 12 18.18 22.72 -0.99
N ALA A 13 17.53 21.73 -0.36
CA ALA A 13 16.76 20.71 -1.08
C ALA A 13 15.63 21.33 -1.92
N LEU A 14 14.90 22.31 -1.38
CA LEU A 14 13.85 23.02 -2.12
C LEU A 14 14.40 23.79 -3.33
N LEU A 15 15.51 24.50 -3.16
CA LEU A 15 16.17 25.22 -4.27
C LEU A 15 16.64 24.29 -5.37
N LEU A 16 17.21 23.12 -4.99
CA LEU A 16 17.63 22.09 -5.95
C LEU A 16 16.43 21.40 -6.60
N ALA A 17 15.35 21.16 -5.87
CA ALA A 17 14.10 20.64 -6.43
C ALA A 17 13.51 21.59 -7.47
N LEU A 18 13.55 22.90 -7.21
CA LEU A 18 13.11 23.93 -8.13
C LEU A 18 13.99 23.94 -9.40
N ALA A 19 15.31 23.91 -9.23
CA ALA A 19 16.25 23.83 -10.35
C ALA A 19 16.04 22.55 -11.17
N GLN A 20 15.86 21.39 -10.51
CA GLN A 20 15.55 20.11 -11.13
C GLN A 20 14.20 20.13 -11.86
N GLY A 21 13.19 20.78 -11.29
CA GLY A 21 11.85 20.85 -11.85
C GLY A 21 11.78 21.73 -13.10
N VAL A 22 12.47 22.87 -13.11
CA VAL A 22 12.30 23.90 -14.14
C VAL A 22 13.34 23.78 -15.25
N LEU A 23 14.64 23.75 -14.91
CA LEU A 23 15.71 23.86 -15.92
C LEU A 23 15.75 22.72 -16.91
N PRO A 24 15.62 21.42 -16.51
CA PRO A 24 15.62 20.32 -17.47
C PRO A 24 14.39 20.30 -18.38
N ILE A 25 13.21 20.71 -17.89
CA ILE A 25 11.99 20.80 -18.72
C ILE A 25 12.15 21.89 -19.77
N ILE A 26 12.67 23.06 -19.40
CA ILE A 26 12.99 24.13 -20.35
C ILE A 26 14.07 23.68 -21.34
N GLY A 27 15.10 22.96 -20.87
CA GLY A 27 16.12 22.37 -21.69
C GLY A 27 15.56 21.41 -22.74
N ALA A 28 14.66 20.53 -22.33
CA ALA A 28 13.99 19.59 -23.24
C ALA A 28 13.05 20.28 -24.24
N TRP A 29 12.42 21.39 -23.84
CA TRP A 29 11.58 22.19 -24.73
C TRP A 29 12.42 22.98 -25.76
N ARG A 30 13.57 23.56 -25.33
CA ARG A 30 14.47 24.35 -26.16
C ARG A 30 15.55 23.52 -26.88
N ASN A 31 15.53 22.20 -26.71
CA ASN A 31 16.56 21.26 -27.18
C ASN A 31 17.98 21.64 -26.71
N ASN A 32 18.11 22.14 -25.48
CA ASN A 32 19.37 22.55 -24.87
C ASN A 32 19.96 21.42 -24.01
N GLY A 33 21.01 20.74 -24.51
CA GLY A 33 21.67 19.63 -23.85
C GLY A 33 22.26 19.96 -22.47
N ALA A 34 22.78 21.19 -22.27
CA ALA A 34 23.37 21.61 -21.01
C ALA A 34 22.31 21.72 -19.89
N LEU A 35 21.15 22.33 -20.17
CA LEU A 35 20.06 22.42 -19.24
C LEU A 35 19.47 21.04 -18.91
N MET A 36 19.33 20.17 -19.92
CA MET A 36 18.87 18.79 -19.70
C MET A 36 19.84 17.98 -18.80
N ALA A 37 21.16 18.22 -18.95
CA ALA A 37 22.18 17.52 -18.17
C ALA A 37 22.11 17.83 -16.67
N LEU A 38 21.52 18.96 -16.27
CA LEU A 38 21.34 19.34 -14.86
C LEU A 38 20.35 18.43 -14.09
N ALA A 39 19.48 17.68 -14.78
CA ALA A 39 18.45 16.86 -14.13
C ALA A 39 19.02 15.88 -13.10
N ARG A 40 20.09 15.15 -13.44
CA ARG A 40 20.67 14.14 -12.55
C ARG A 40 21.47 14.72 -11.39
N PRO A 41 22.41 15.67 -11.58
CA PRO A 41 23.14 16.26 -10.47
C PRO A 41 22.21 17.03 -9.52
N ALA A 42 21.17 17.72 -10.02
CA ALA A 42 20.19 18.38 -9.16
C ALA A 42 19.39 17.37 -8.31
N ALA A 43 18.96 16.24 -8.92
CA ALA A 43 18.31 15.15 -8.21
C ALA A 43 19.21 14.53 -7.12
N ALA A 44 20.48 14.30 -7.41
CA ALA A 44 21.45 13.79 -6.45
C ALA A 44 21.70 14.79 -5.31
N GLY A 45 21.88 16.08 -5.61
CA GLY A 45 22.04 17.13 -4.62
C GLY A 45 20.83 17.30 -3.73
N GLN A 46 19.62 17.30 -4.27
CA GLN A 46 18.37 17.31 -3.53
C GLN A 46 18.31 16.14 -2.54
N ALA A 47 18.63 14.94 -3.01
CA ALA A 47 18.61 13.74 -2.17
C ALA A 47 19.63 13.82 -1.02
N VAL A 48 20.85 14.32 -1.26
CA VAL A 48 21.86 14.51 -0.22
C VAL A 48 21.32 15.37 0.91
N PHE A 49 20.69 16.51 0.60
CA PHE A 49 20.18 17.42 1.62
C PHE A 49 18.94 16.87 2.33
N VAL A 50 18.03 16.18 1.62
CA VAL A 50 16.88 15.52 2.26
C VAL A 50 17.35 14.39 3.19
N PHE A 51 18.33 13.60 2.77
CA PHE A 51 18.88 12.52 3.60
C PHE A 51 19.63 13.07 4.81
N ALA A 52 20.36 14.19 4.64
CA ALA A 52 20.98 14.88 5.75
C ALA A 52 19.92 15.41 6.75
N ALA A 53 18.83 16.03 6.28
CA ALA A 53 17.75 16.51 7.14
C ALA A 53 17.11 15.34 7.93
N MET A 54 16.85 14.19 7.28
CA MET A 54 16.35 13.00 7.96
C MET A 54 17.33 12.49 9.02
N GLY A 55 18.62 12.41 8.69
CA GLY A 55 19.67 12.00 9.64
C GLY A 55 19.79 12.94 10.83
N ILE A 56 19.67 14.25 10.61
CA ILE A 56 19.68 15.26 11.67
C ILE A 56 18.45 15.09 12.58
N LEU A 57 17.27 14.85 12.03
CA LEU A 57 16.08 14.64 12.85
C LEU A 57 16.18 13.35 13.68
N ILE A 58 16.67 12.24 13.10
CA ILE A 58 16.97 11.02 13.84
C ILE A 58 17.96 11.28 14.98
N HIS A 59 19.02 12.04 14.70
CA HIS A 59 19.99 12.42 15.71
C HIS A 59 19.36 13.23 16.86
N ALA A 60 18.48 14.20 16.56
CA ALA A 60 17.79 15.01 17.56
C ALA A 60 16.94 14.13 18.51
N PHE A 61 16.22 13.12 17.99
CA PHE A 61 15.50 12.14 18.80
C PHE A 61 16.43 11.28 19.67
N LEU A 62 17.53 10.80 19.10
CA LEU A 62 18.49 9.95 19.83
C LEU A 62 19.25 10.73 20.90
N ALA A 63 19.52 12.02 20.68
CA ALA A 63 20.22 12.92 21.60
C ALA A 63 19.30 13.58 22.63
N TYR A 64 18.00 13.29 22.63
CA TYR A 64 17.02 13.97 23.52
C TYR A 64 17.03 15.49 23.39
N ASP A 65 17.18 16.00 22.16
CA ASP A 65 17.16 17.46 21.92
C ASP A 65 15.73 18.02 22.02
N PHE A 66 15.22 18.10 23.24
CA PHE A 66 13.87 18.64 23.51
C PHE A 66 13.74 20.14 23.21
N SER A 67 14.81 20.82 22.80
CA SER A 67 14.69 22.18 22.24
C SER A 67 14.09 22.15 20.81
N VAL A 68 13.92 20.98 20.20
CA VAL A 68 13.14 20.78 18.98
C VAL A 68 11.73 20.39 19.39
N ALA A 69 10.73 21.22 19.09
CA ALA A 69 9.34 21.01 19.49
C ALA A 69 8.82 19.61 19.09
N TYR A 70 9.12 19.19 17.87
CA TYR A 70 8.73 17.87 17.36
C TYR A 70 9.29 16.71 18.20
N VAL A 71 10.53 16.82 18.71
CA VAL A 71 11.16 15.84 19.60
C VAL A 71 10.52 15.87 20.98
N ALA A 72 10.31 17.10 21.52
CA ALA A 72 9.67 17.30 22.81
C ALA A 72 8.23 16.74 22.86
N ASP A 73 7.49 16.84 21.76
CA ASP A 73 6.10 16.36 21.69
C ASP A 73 5.99 14.84 21.54
N ASN A 74 7.00 14.15 20.99
CA ASN A 74 6.89 12.77 20.53
C ASN A 74 7.97 11.83 21.10
N SER A 75 8.73 12.25 22.13
CA SER A 75 9.76 11.42 22.74
C SER A 75 10.03 11.87 24.17
N ASN A 76 10.42 10.95 25.06
CA ASN A 76 10.85 11.23 26.42
C ASN A 76 12.10 10.43 26.81
N LEU A 77 12.62 10.66 28.02
CA LEU A 77 13.82 9.99 28.53
C LEU A 77 13.64 8.49 28.75
N ALA A 78 12.42 8.03 29.02
CA ALA A 78 12.10 6.63 29.28
C ALA A 78 11.83 5.83 27.98
N LEU A 79 11.61 6.51 26.84
CA LEU A 79 11.28 5.85 25.56
C LEU A 79 12.46 5.01 25.07
N PRO A 80 12.30 3.71 24.76
CA PRO A 80 13.36 2.86 24.21
C PRO A 80 13.98 3.43 22.94
N TRP A 81 15.31 3.27 22.77
CA TRP A 81 16.07 3.91 21.70
C TRP A 81 15.56 3.55 20.29
N TYR A 82 15.07 2.33 20.07
CA TYR A 82 14.51 1.90 18.78
C TYR A 82 13.20 2.61 18.48
N TYR A 83 12.36 2.87 19.47
CA TYR A 83 11.15 3.68 19.30
C TYR A 83 11.46 5.18 19.13
N ARG A 84 12.58 5.68 19.63
CA ARG A 84 13.03 7.05 19.32
C ARG A 84 13.37 7.23 17.84
N ILE A 85 13.93 6.19 17.18
CA ILE A 85 14.16 6.23 15.73
C ILE A 85 12.80 6.22 14.99
N THR A 86 11.89 5.36 15.38
CA THR A 86 10.59 5.24 14.68
C THR A 86 9.65 6.40 14.99
N ALA A 87 9.79 7.06 16.13
CA ALA A 87 9.07 8.29 16.48
C ALA A 87 9.31 9.43 15.47
N VAL A 88 10.43 9.39 14.74
CA VAL A 88 10.70 10.34 13.66
C VAL A 88 9.57 10.43 12.66
N TRP A 89 8.89 9.33 12.38
CA TRP A 89 7.71 9.31 11.48
C TRP A 89 6.38 9.04 12.20
N GLY A 90 6.38 9.06 13.53
CA GLY A 90 5.20 8.81 14.37
C GLY A 90 4.16 9.91 14.36
N ALA A 91 4.52 11.13 13.97
CA ALA A 91 3.60 12.27 13.89
C ALA A 91 3.72 13.00 12.55
N HIS A 92 3.00 14.11 12.43
CA HIS A 92 2.75 14.77 11.14
C HIS A 92 4.03 15.24 10.42
N GLU A 93 4.88 16.02 11.09
CA GLU A 93 6.03 16.70 10.49
C GLU A 93 7.07 15.71 9.97
N GLY A 94 7.46 14.74 10.79
CA GLY A 94 8.46 13.76 10.42
C GLY A 94 7.95 12.72 9.42
N SER A 95 6.66 12.38 9.47
CA SER A 95 6.05 11.50 8.47
C SER A 95 6.02 12.16 7.07
N MET A 96 5.90 13.49 7.00
CA MET A 96 6.05 14.24 5.75
C MET A 96 7.50 14.29 5.27
N LEU A 97 8.45 14.41 6.19
CA LEU A 97 9.86 14.29 5.84
C LEU A 97 10.19 12.89 5.31
N LEU A 98 9.63 11.82 5.91
CA LEU A 98 9.75 10.46 5.38
C LEU A 98 9.15 10.35 3.97
N TRP A 99 8.01 10.98 3.71
CA TRP A 99 7.39 11.01 2.38
C TRP A 99 8.34 11.61 1.33
N VAL A 100 8.94 12.78 1.64
CA VAL A 100 9.92 13.43 0.75
C VAL A 100 11.22 12.65 0.65
N PHE A 101 11.67 12.02 1.74
CA PHE A 101 12.83 11.12 1.73
C PHE A 101 12.61 9.99 0.72
N ILE A 102 11.48 9.32 0.76
CA ILE A 102 11.13 8.22 -0.16
C ILE A 102 10.97 8.72 -1.60
N LEU A 103 10.39 9.92 -1.81
CA LEU A 103 10.35 10.53 -3.15
C LEU A 103 11.77 10.70 -3.72
N ASN A 104 12.73 11.10 -2.90
CA ASN A 104 14.12 11.24 -3.29
C ASN A 104 14.80 9.89 -3.55
N VAL A 105 14.48 8.84 -2.78
CA VAL A 105 14.92 7.47 -3.07
C VAL A 105 14.47 7.05 -4.47
N TRP A 106 13.21 7.25 -4.83
CA TRP A 106 12.69 6.96 -6.17
C TRP A 106 13.34 7.82 -7.24
N THR A 107 13.56 9.12 -6.98
CA THR A 107 14.18 10.06 -7.91
C THR A 107 15.62 9.67 -8.22
N VAL A 108 16.42 9.32 -7.20
CA VAL A 108 17.81 8.86 -7.38
C VAL A 108 17.86 7.51 -8.09
N ALA A 109 17.00 6.57 -7.70
CA ALA A 109 16.89 5.28 -8.38
C ALA A 109 16.57 5.48 -9.88
N LEU A 110 15.61 6.35 -10.19
CA LEU A 110 15.26 6.70 -11.55
C LEU A 110 16.46 7.33 -12.30
N ALA A 111 17.15 8.29 -11.69
CA ALA A 111 18.34 8.91 -12.28
C ALA A 111 19.45 7.89 -12.57
N ALA A 112 19.64 6.91 -11.69
CA ALA A 112 20.66 5.86 -11.84
C ALA A 112 20.30 4.84 -12.92
N PHE A 113 19.06 4.34 -12.93
CA PHE A 113 18.64 3.24 -13.81
C PHE A 113 18.08 3.68 -15.17
N SER A 114 17.87 4.99 -15.43
CA SER A 114 17.36 5.53 -16.69
C SER A 114 18.45 6.00 -17.66
N ARG A 115 19.73 5.62 -17.48
CA ARG A 115 20.84 6.11 -18.31
C ARG A 115 20.74 5.69 -19.78
N HIS A 116 19.99 4.64 -20.09
CA HIS A 116 19.78 4.11 -21.42
C HIS A 116 18.61 4.77 -22.18
N LEU A 117 17.83 5.62 -21.50
CA LEU A 117 16.68 6.31 -22.07
C LEU A 117 17.09 7.63 -22.76
N PRO A 118 16.28 8.15 -23.71
CA PRO A 118 16.55 9.42 -24.38
C PRO A 118 16.67 10.57 -23.38
N GLN A 119 17.71 11.39 -23.54
CA GLN A 119 18.00 12.49 -22.62
C GLN A 119 16.81 13.47 -22.46
N PRO A 120 16.11 13.92 -23.53
CA PRO A 120 14.98 14.84 -23.38
C PRO A 120 13.82 14.23 -22.57
N PHE A 121 13.59 12.92 -22.73
CA PHE A 121 12.55 12.22 -21.99
C PHE A 121 12.90 12.13 -20.50
N VAL A 122 14.11 11.70 -20.15
CA VAL A 122 14.59 11.61 -18.76
C VAL A 122 14.61 12.98 -18.09
N ALA A 123 15.01 14.02 -18.81
CA ALA A 123 14.99 15.40 -18.31
C ALA A 123 13.58 15.84 -17.89
N ARG A 124 12.56 15.50 -18.69
CA ARG A 124 11.16 15.77 -18.35
C ARG A 124 10.70 14.93 -17.15
N VAL A 125 11.01 13.63 -17.12
CA VAL A 125 10.61 12.75 -16.01
C VAL A 125 11.22 13.22 -14.69
N LEU A 126 12.53 13.45 -14.64
CA LEU A 126 13.20 13.97 -13.44
C LEU A 126 12.72 15.38 -13.08
N GLY A 127 12.40 16.20 -14.09
CA GLY A 127 11.81 17.52 -13.89
C GLY A 127 10.46 17.46 -13.21
N VAL A 128 9.57 16.56 -13.63
CA VAL A 128 8.27 16.35 -12.98
C VAL A 128 8.43 15.87 -11.53
N MET A 129 9.35 14.92 -11.28
CA MET A 129 9.69 14.48 -9.91
C MET A 129 10.20 15.66 -9.06
N GLY A 130 11.01 16.55 -9.64
CA GLY A 130 11.46 17.78 -8.97
C GLY A 130 10.30 18.72 -8.61
N LEU A 131 9.34 18.95 -9.52
CA LEU A 131 8.16 19.78 -9.25
C LEU A 131 7.27 19.20 -8.14
N ILE A 132 7.10 17.88 -8.09
CA ILE A 132 6.43 17.21 -6.96
C ILE A 132 7.20 17.47 -5.67
N GLY A 133 8.54 17.34 -5.73
CA GLY A 133 9.43 17.65 -4.60
C GLY A 133 9.29 19.10 -4.11
N VAL A 134 9.18 20.06 -5.01
CA VAL A 134 8.92 21.47 -4.66
C VAL A 134 7.66 21.62 -3.83
N GLY A 135 6.55 21.01 -4.27
CA GLY A 135 5.28 21.09 -3.54
C GLY A 135 5.38 20.56 -2.11
N PHE A 136 5.98 19.40 -1.93
CA PHE A 136 6.10 18.80 -0.60
C PHE A 136 7.18 19.44 0.29
N LEU A 137 8.32 19.86 -0.26
CA LEU A 137 9.35 20.58 0.50
C LEU A 137 8.86 21.96 0.96
N ALA A 138 8.11 22.66 0.10
CA ALA A 138 7.46 23.90 0.49
C ALA A 138 6.40 23.66 1.57
N PHE A 139 5.61 22.58 1.48
CA PHE A 139 4.67 22.19 2.52
C PHE A 139 5.37 21.99 3.87
N ILE A 140 6.48 21.22 3.89
CA ILE A 140 7.25 20.99 5.11
C ILE A 140 7.76 22.32 5.68
N LEU A 141 8.41 23.13 4.87
CA LEU A 141 9.03 24.37 5.35
C LEU A 141 8.03 25.42 5.85
N PHE A 142 6.85 25.53 5.22
CA PHE A 142 5.89 26.60 5.52
C PHE A 142 4.77 26.21 6.47
N THR A 143 4.44 24.89 6.57
CA THR A 143 3.30 24.44 7.37
C THR A 143 3.61 23.32 8.37
N SER A 144 4.71 22.61 8.20
CA SER A 144 4.97 21.37 8.96
C SER A 144 6.46 21.13 9.19
N ASN A 145 7.15 22.17 9.67
CA ASN A 145 8.59 22.15 9.83
C ASN A 145 9.01 21.31 11.07
N PRO A 146 9.73 20.19 10.89
CA PRO A 146 10.15 19.32 11.99
C PRO A 146 11.30 19.89 12.84
N PHE A 147 11.88 21.04 12.46
CA PHE A 147 13.01 21.68 13.15
C PHE A 147 12.62 22.95 13.90
N LEU A 148 11.32 23.19 14.14
CA LEU A 148 10.87 24.30 14.97
C LEU A 148 11.42 24.16 16.38
N ARG A 149 11.84 25.28 16.96
CA ARG A 149 12.42 25.34 18.32
C ARG A 149 11.36 25.62 19.36
N GLU A 150 11.52 24.96 20.50
CA GLU A 150 10.78 25.23 21.74
C GLU A 150 11.72 25.78 22.79
N LEU A 151 11.42 26.97 23.26
CA LEU A 151 12.22 27.66 24.26
C LEU A 151 11.32 28.29 25.34
N PRO A 152 11.62 28.06 26.62
CA PRO A 152 12.73 27.29 27.17
C PRO A 152 12.58 25.80 26.89
N MET A 153 13.71 25.08 26.71
CA MET A 153 13.72 23.63 26.50
C MET A 153 13.09 22.90 27.71
N PRO A 154 12.09 22.04 27.52
CA PRO A 154 11.54 21.26 28.62
C PRO A 154 12.57 20.27 29.18
N ALA A 155 12.45 19.92 30.46
CA ALA A 155 13.37 18.99 31.12
C ALA A 155 13.17 17.54 30.64
N ASP A 156 11.96 17.20 30.24
CA ASP A 156 11.58 15.92 29.60
C ASP A 156 10.48 16.16 28.56
N GLY A 157 10.36 15.25 27.61
CA GLY A 157 9.37 15.37 26.54
C GLY A 157 8.08 14.60 26.80
N GLY A 158 7.23 14.58 25.76
CA GLY A 158 5.97 13.84 25.70
C GLY A 158 6.16 12.36 25.39
N ASP A 159 5.08 11.57 25.58
CA ASP A 159 5.10 10.20 25.12
C ASP A 159 4.87 10.10 23.61
N LEU A 160 5.54 9.17 22.96
CA LEU A 160 5.09 8.66 21.69
C LEU A 160 3.72 7.99 21.90
N ASN A 161 2.78 8.24 20.98
CA ASN A 161 1.48 7.59 21.03
C ASN A 161 1.64 6.07 21.27
N PRO A 162 1.01 5.48 22.29
CA PRO A 162 1.17 4.07 22.64
C PRO A 162 0.97 3.10 21.49
N VAL A 163 -0.04 3.30 20.63
CA VAL A 163 -0.30 2.48 19.44
C VAL A 163 0.91 2.42 18.48
N LEU A 164 1.80 3.41 18.56
CA LEU A 164 3.00 3.50 17.73
C LEU A 164 4.22 2.83 18.37
N GLN A 165 4.11 2.39 19.62
CA GLN A 165 5.19 1.70 20.34
C GLN A 165 5.16 0.19 20.09
N ASP A 166 5.07 -0.19 18.82
CA ASP A 166 4.98 -1.56 18.31
C ASP A 166 5.98 -1.79 17.15
N PRO A 167 6.51 -3.01 16.96
CA PRO A 167 7.35 -3.34 15.81
C PRO A 167 6.71 -3.04 14.45
N GLY A 168 5.37 -3.12 14.31
CA GLY A 168 4.64 -2.76 13.10
C GLY A 168 4.89 -1.33 12.66
N MET A 169 5.02 -0.40 13.61
CA MET A 169 5.37 1.00 13.34
C MET A 169 6.75 1.17 12.70
N THR A 170 7.67 0.26 12.96
CA THR A 170 9.01 0.30 12.36
C THR A 170 8.95 0.03 10.85
N PHE A 171 8.12 -0.91 10.41
CA PHE A 171 8.13 -1.41 9.04
C PHE A 171 7.00 -0.90 8.18
N HIS A 172 5.77 -0.83 8.73
CA HIS A 172 4.58 -0.51 7.94
C HIS A 172 4.66 0.86 7.23
N PRO A 173 4.92 2.01 7.91
CA PRO A 173 4.87 3.30 7.24
C PRO A 173 5.94 3.48 6.16
N PRO A 174 7.23 3.12 6.36
CA PRO A 174 8.22 3.20 5.30
C PRO A 174 7.89 2.33 4.09
N VAL A 175 7.42 1.10 4.30
CA VAL A 175 7.07 0.17 3.22
C VAL A 175 5.82 0.63 2.47
N LEU A 176 4.80 1.11 3.18
CA LEU A 176 3.59 1.70 2.59
C LEU A 176 3.96 2.90 1.70
N TYR A 177 4.80 3.80 2.19
CA TYR A 177 5.22 4.98 1.44
C TYR A 177 6.08 4.62 0.23
N MET A 178 6.91 3.58 0.30
CA MET A 178 7.61 3.08 -0.88
C MET A 178 6.64 2.75 -2.03
N GLY A 179 5.51 2.14 -1.73
CA GLY A 179 4.48 1.86 -2.73
C GLY A 179 3.68 3.10 -3.14
N TYR A 180 3.19 3.81 -2.16
CA TYR A 180 2.29 4.95 -2.30
C TYR A 180 2.93 6.12 -3.05
N VAL A 181 4.13 6.52 -2.62
CA VAL A 181 4.94 7.56 -3.30
C VAL A 181 5.47 7.06 -4.64
N GLY A 182 5.73 5.76 -4.76
CA GLY A 182 6.29 5.16 -5.98
C GLY A 182 5.43 5.37 -7.23
N PHE A 183 4.11 5.53 -7.11
CA PHE A 183 3.25 5.87 -8.24
C PHE A 183 3.54 7.26 -8.83
N SER A 184 4.26 8.14 -8.14
CA SER A 184 4.77 9.39 -8.71
C SER A 184 5.69 9.15 -9.91
N VAL A 185 6.40 8.01 -9.96
CA VAL A 185 7.24 7.64 -11.10
C VAL A 185 6.40 7.35 -12.34
N ALA A 186 5.36 6.49 -12.22
CA ALA A 186 4.44 6.20 -13.33
C ALA A 186 3.74 7.48 -13.83
N PHE A 187 3.31 8.34 -12.91
CA PHE A 187 2.76 9.66 -13.20
C PHE A 187 3.77 10.53 -13.98
N ALA A 188 5.02 10.63 -13.49
CA ALA A 188 6.05 11.44 -14.14
C ALA A 188 6.39 10.96 -15.56
N PHE A 189 6.40 9.64 -15.80
CA PHE A 189 6.55 9.08 -17.13
C PHE A 189 5.41 9.49 -18.07
N SER A 190 4.16 9.45 -17.57
CA SER A 190 2.98 9.84 -18.37
C SER A 190 2.98 11.35 -18.69
N ILE A 191 3.30 12.19 -17.70
CA ILE A 191 3.44 13.65 -17.93
C ILE A 191 4.57 13.95 -18.89
N ALA A 192 5.73 13.29 -18.79
CA ALA A 192 6.84 13.46 -19.71
C ALA A 192 6.47 13.07 -21.14
N ALA A 193 5.71 11.99 -21.31
CA ALA A 193 5.19 11.57 -22.61
C ALA A 193 4.21 12.59 -23.21
N LEU A 194 3.30 13.12 -22.40
CA LEU A 194 2.36 14.16 -22.81
C LEU A 194 3.09 15.46 -23.20
N LEU A 195 4.06 15.91 -22.40
CA LEU A 195 4.87 17.10 -22.68
C LEU A 195 5.71 16.95 -23.97
N GLY A 196 6.27 15.77 -24.17
CA GLY A 196 7.12 15.48 -25.35
C GLY A 196 6.34 15.20 -26.62
N GLY A 197 5.06 14.87 -26.53
CA GLY A 197 4.28 14.33 -27.65
C GLY A 197 4.72 12.90 -28.05
N GLU A 198 5.53 12.25 -27.24
CA GLU A 198 6.07 10.90 -27.45
C GLU A 198 5.10 9.85 -26.84
N LEU A 199 3.92 9.73 -27.44
CA LEU A 199 2.85 8.85 -26.94
C LEU A 199 2.95 7.43 -27.52
N GLU A 200 4.12 7.06 -28.03
CA GLU A 200 4.42 5.73 -28.54
C GLU A 200 4.54 4.70 -27.40
N GLN A 201 4.54 3.41 -27.76
CA GLN A 201 4.58 2.27 -26.81
C GLN A 201 5.85 2.23 -25.95
N ALA A 202 6.91 2.94 -26.35
CA ALA A 202 8.23 2.88 -25.71
C ALA A 202 8.21 3.37 -24.26
N TRP A 203 7.53 4.50 -23.98
CA TRP A 203 7.48 5.06 -22.63
C TRP A 203 6.77 4.12 -21.64
N VAL A 204 5.74 3.39 -22.10
CA VAL A 204 5.01 2.42 -21.27
C VAL A 204 5.94 1.28 -20.86
N ARG A 205 6.76 0.76 -21.79
CA ARG A 205 7.76 -0.27 -21.46
C ARG A 205 8.73 0.19 -20.39
N TRP A 206 9.16 1.44 -20.46
CA TRP A 206 10.09 2.01 -19.46
C TRP A 206 9.44 2.23 -18.11
N ALA A 207 8.16 2.58 -18.07
CA ALA A 207 7.40 2.81 -16.83
C ALA A 207 7.02 1.51 -16.10
N ARG A 208 6.78 0.39 -16.82
CA ARG A 208 6.25 -0.86 -16.26
C ARG A 208 7.02 -1.42 -15.06
N PRO A 209 8.36 -1.55 -15.08
CA PRO A 209 9.07 -2.08 -13.91
C PRO A 209 8.86 -1.22 -12.66
N TRP A 210 8.80 0.11 -12.81
CA TRP A 210 8.56 1.04 -11.72
C TRP A 210 7.14 0.87 -11.16
N THR A 211 6.14 0.78 -12.02
CA THR A 211 4.75 0.53 -11.61
C THR A 211 4.61 -0.78 -10.85
N ASN A 212 5.23 -1.86 -11.34
CA ASN A 212 5.20 -3.17 -10.69
C ASN A 212 5.83 -3.14 -9.29
N VAL A 213 7.01 -2.48 -9.15
CA VAL A 213 7.70 -2.34 -7.88
C VAL A 213 6.89 -1.48 -6.91
N SER A 214 6.32 -0.36 -7.36
CA SER A 214 5.47 0.50 -6.54
C SER A 214 4.24 -0.26 -6.03
N TRP A 215 3.56 -0.99 -6.91
CA TRP A 215 2.40 -1.80 -6.53
C TRP A 215 2.77 -2.93 -5.57
N ALA A 216 3.92 -3.57 -5.75
CA ALA A 216 4.40 -4.62 -4.86
C ALA A 216 4.69 -4.08 -3.45
N PHE A 217 5.36 -2.93 -3.33
CA PHE A 217 5.55 -2.26 -2.05
C PHE A 217 4.24 -1.81 -1.41
N LEU A 218 3.29 -1.28 -2.21
CA LEU A 218 1.98 -0.89 -1.67
C LEU A 218 1.21 -2.11 -1.16
N THR A 219 1.27 -3.24 -1.87
CA THR A 219 0.69 -4.50 -1.41
C THR A 219 1.30 -4.93 -0.07
N MET A 220 2.63 -4.90 0.05
CA MET A 220 3.33 -5.21 1.30
C MET A 220 2.96 -4.24 2.43
N GLY A 221 2.86 -2.95 2.12
CA GLY A 221 2.48 -1.93 3.08
C GLY A 221 1.07 -2.15 3.61
N ILE A 222 0.09 -2.43 2.74
CA ILE A 222 -1.29 -2.74 3.15
C ILE A 222 -1.33 -4.02 4.00
N VAL A 223 -0.61 -5.07 3.60
CA VAL A 223 -0.50 -6.33 4.36
C VAL A 223 0.08 -6.09 5.76
N ALA A 224 1.17 -5.32 5.84
CA ALA A 224 1.82 -5.01 7.12
C ALA A 224 0.93 -4.16 8.03
N GLY A 225 0.20 -3.16 7.46
CA GLY A 225 -0.75 -2.34 8.22
C GLY A 225 -1.95 -3.12 8.72
N SER A 226 -2.50 -4.00 7.90
CA SER A 226 -3.58 -4.92 8.27
C SER A 226 -3.17 -5.88 9.39
N TRP A 227 -1.94 -6.41 9.34
CA TRP A 227 -1.40 -7.24 10.41
C TRP A 227 -1.18 -6.44 11.69
N TRP A 228 -0.64 -5.24 11.58
CA TRP A 228 -0.42 -4.34 12.72
C TRP A 228 -1.74 -3.95 13.40
N ALA A 229 -2.76 -3.56 12.63
CA ALA A 229 -4.09 -3.26 13.18
C ALA A 229 -4.71 -4.47 13.92
N TYR A 230 -4.53 -5.68 13.37
CA TYR A 230 -4.97 -6.92 14.00
C TYR A 230 -4.26 -7.18 15.33
N ALA A 231 -2.96 -6.91 15.42
CA ALA A 231 -2.17 -7.14 16.63
C ALA A 231 -2.47 -6.10 17.72
N GLU A 232 -2.52 -4.80 17.33
CA GLU A 232 -2.44 -3.66 18.23
C GLU A 232 -3.78 -3.12 18.72
N LEU A 233 -4.83 -3.15 17.88
CA LEU A 233 -6.07 -2.45 18.24
C LEU A 233 -6.94 -3.18 19.26
N GLY A 234 -6.65 -4.42 19.59
CA GLY A 234 -7.44 -5.19 20.55
C GLY A 234 -8.84 -5.61 20.06
N TRP A 235 -9.15 -5.34 18.78
CA TRP A 235 -10.48 -5.58 18.20
C TRP A 235 -10.58 -6.90 17.44
N GLY A 236 -9.47 -7.61 17.26
CA GLY A 236 -9.41 -8.89 16.53
C GLY A 236 -9.81 -8.81 15.05
N GLY A 237 -9.97 -7.61 14.49
CA GLY A 237 -10.23 -7.36 13.08
C GLY A 237 -8.94 -7.11 12.31
N TRP A 238 -8.94 -7.37 11.01
CA TRP A 238 -7.79 -7.17 10.13
C TRP A 238 -8.01 -6.07 9.10
N TRP A 239 -9.27 -5.60 8.87
CA TRP A 239 -9.66 -4.54 7.96
C TRP A 239 -10.98 -3.93 8.40
N PHE A 240 -11.05 -2.62 8.53
CA PHE A 240 -12.18 -1.90 9.09
C PHE A 240 -12.87 -0.96 8.11
N TRP A 241 -12.39 -0.85 6.87
CA TRP A 241 -12.81 0.16 5.91
C TRP A 241 -12.67 1.59 6.44
N ASP A 242 -11.69 1.78 7.31
CA ASP A 242 -11.32 3.10 7.81
C ASP A 242 -10.91 4.02 6.64
N PRO A 243 -11.23 5.34 6.69
CA PRO A 243 -10.87 6.27 5.62
C PRO A 243 -9.38 6.26 5.24
N VAL A 244 -8.47 6.00 6.18
CA VAL A 244 -7.04 5.93 5.91
C VAL A 244 -6.65 4.60 5.26
N GLU A 245 -7.25 3.49 5.67
CA GLU A 245 -7.13 2.22 4.97
C GLU A 245 -7.62 2.35 3.52
N ASN A 246 -8.80 2.93 3.33
CA ASN A 246 -9.38 3.21 2.01
C ASN A 246 -8.47 4.09 1.15
N ALA A 247 -7.83 5.10 1.76
CA ALA A 247 -6.90 6.00 1.08
C ALA A 247 -5.70 5.25 0.47
N SER A 248 -5.23 4.19 1.11
CA SER A 248 -4.16 3.34 0.58
C SER A 248 -4.68 2.32 -0.45
N PHE A 249 -5.90 1.85 -0.28
CA PHE A 249 -6.50 0.81 -1.13
C PHE A 249 -6.93 1.32 -2.50
N MET A 250 -7.42 2.55 -2.60
CA MET A 250 -7.81 3.15 -3.88
C MET A 250 -6.67 3.18 -4.91
N PRO A 251 -5.47 3.72 -4.62
CA PRO A 251 -4.35 3.67 -5.56
C PRO A 251 -3.85 2.25 -5.83
N TRP A 252 -4.03 1.30 -4.90
CA TRP A 252 -3.74 -0.11 -5.13
C TRP A 252 -4.65 -0.70 -6.22
N LEU A 253 -5.96 -0.47 -6.16
CA LEU A 253 -6.94 -0.92 -7.16
C LEU A 253 -6.64 -0.34 -8.54
N VAL A 254 -6.40 0.97 -8.62
CA VAL A 254 -6.01 1.64 -9.89
C VAL A 254 -4.64 1.15 -10.36
N GLY A 255 -3.73 0.83 -9.45
CA GLY A 255 -2.42 0.23 -9.74
C GLY A 255 -2.54 -1.13 -10.43
N VAL A 256 -3.46 -2.00 -9.98
CA VAL A 256 -3.77 -3.27 -10.66
C VAL A 256 -4.25 -3.01 -12.09
N ALA A 257 -5.21 -2.09 -12.27
CA ALA A 257 -5.71 -1.72 -13.59
C ALA A 257 -4.58 -1.18 -14.48
N LEU A 258 -3.71 -0.32 -13.92
CA LEU A 258 -2.58 0.27 -14.63
C LEU A 258 -1.56 -0.77 -15.11
N ILE A 259 -1.17 -1.73 -14.27
CA ILE A 259 -0.25 -2.82 -14.65
C ILE A 259 -0.78 -3.58 -15.86
N HIS A 260 -2.06 -3.89 -15.86
CA HIS A 260 -2.72 -4.61 -16.95
C HIS A 260 -2.87 -3.74 -18.21
N ALA A 261 -3.28 -2.48 -18.07
CA ALA A 261 -3.38 -1.55 -19.20
C ALA A 261 -2.02 -1.28 -19.84
N GLN A 262 -0.97 -1.11 -19.05
CA GLN A 262 0.42 -0.99 -19.56
C GLN A 262 0.84 -2.23 -20.36
N ALA A 263 0.44 -3.44 -19.96
CA ALA A 263 0.75 -4.65 -20.71
C ALA A 263 0.06 -4.67 -22.09
N VAL A 264 -1.20 -4.21 -22.17
CA VAL A 264 -1.94 -4.06 -23.43
C VAL A 264 -1.30 -3.02 -24.33
N THR A 265 -1.02 -1.84 -23.79
CA THR A 265 -0.45 -0.72 -24.56
C THR A 265 0.94 -1.07 -25.08
N GLU A 266 1.82 -1.66 -24.25
CA GLU A 266 3.18 -2.05 -24.70
C GLU A 266 3.15 -3.12 -25.78
N LYS A 267 2.31 -4.16 -25.61
CA LYS A 267 2.34 -5.33 -26.51
C LYS A 267 1.50 -5.16 -27.77
N ARG A 268 0.46 -4.35 -27.73
CA ARG A 268 -0.56 -4.24 -28.78
C ARG A 268 -0.74 -2.81 -29.31
N GLY A 269 -0.32 -1.80 -28.55
CA GLY A 269 -0.64 -0.40 -28.87
C GLY A 269 -2.12 -0.07 -28.69
N SER A 270 -2.88 -0.90 -27.99
CA SER A 270 -4.28 -0.63 -27.64
C SER A 270 -4.37 0.04 -26.26
N LEU A 271 -5.43 0.79 -26.01
CA LEU A 271 -5.74 1.50 -24.75
C LEU A 271 -4.69 2.57 -24.31
N PRO A 272 -3.97 3.28 -25.20
CA PRO A 272 -2.91 4.20 -24.77
C PRO A 272 -3.45 5.36 -23.93
N ALA A 273 -4.58 5.97 -24.32
CA ALA A 273 -5.23 7.06 -23.59
C ALA A 273 -5.67 6.62 -22.18
N TRP A 274 -6.23 5.42 -22.07
CA TRP A 274 -6.63 4.83 -20.81
C TRP A 274 -5.43 4.57 -19.89
N THR A 275 -4.33 4.08 -20.44
CA THR A 275 -3.09 3.86 -19.67
C THR A 275 -2.51 5.16 -19.11
N VAL A 276 -2.56 6.24 -19.87
CA VAL A 276 -2.17 7.58 -19.36
C VAL A 276 -3.09 7.99 -18.21
N LEU A 277 -4.41 7.93 -18.39
CA LEU A 277 -5.38 8.29 -17.33
C LEU A 277 -5.18 7.47 -16.05
N LEU A 278 -4.98 6.15 -16.16
CA LEU A 278 -4.73 5.31 -14.99
C LEU A 278 -3.42 5.69 -14.28
N SER A 279 -2.37 6.08 -15.01
CA SER A 279 -1.12 6.57 -14.43
C SER A 279 -1.34 7.88 -13.66
N LEU A 280 -2.16 8.79 -14.21
CA LEU A 280 -2.51 10.03 -13.53
C LEU A 280 -3.34 9.74 -12.27
N PHE A 281 -4.35 8.88 -12.37
CA PHE A 281 -5.22 8.55 -11.23
C PHE A 281 -4.49 7.80 -10.11
N ALA A 282 -3.57 6.90 -10.42
CA ALA A 282 -2.82 6.16 -9.40
C ALA A 282 -2.09 7.11 -8.43
N PHE A 283 -1.39 8.11 -8.96
CA PHE A 283 -0.71 9.11 -8.12
C PHE A 283 -1.68 10.15 -7.55
N SER A 284 -2.69 10.57 -8.31
CA SER A 284 -3.71 11.51 -7.82
C SER A 284 -4.44 10.97 -6.59
N LEU A 285 -4.76 9.67 -6.56
CA LEU A 285 -5.37 9.03 -5.40
C LEU A 285 -4.40 8.89 -4.23
N SER A 286 -3.09 8.66 -4.49
CA SER A 286 -2.06 8.72 -3.46
C SER A 286 -1.97 10.12 -2.84
N LEU A 287 -2.02 11.16 -3.67
CA LEU A 287 -1.99 12.54 -3.20
C LEU A 287 -3.28 12.91 -2.45
N LEU A 288 -4.45 12.47 -2.94
CA LEU A 288 -5.73 12.64 -2.26
C LEU A 288 -5.72 11.95 -0.88
N GLY A 289 -5.20 10.74 -0.79
CA GLY A 289 -5.05 10.05 0.49
C GLY A 289 -4.13 10.81 1.45
N THR A 290 -3.04 11.41 0.94
CA THR A 290 -2.19 12.30 1.76
C THR A 290 -2.98 13.48 2.30
N PHE A 291 -3.90 14.07 1.51
CA PHE A 291 -4.83 15.10 1.96
C PHE A 291 -5.77 14.59 3.06
N LEU A 292 -6.44 13.46 2.82
CA LEU A 292 -7.44 12.91 3.75
C LEU A 292 -6.85 12.62 5.14
N VAL A 293 -5.64 12.03 5.18
CA VAL A 293 -4.95 11.68 6.42
C VAL A 293 -4.49 12.91 7.20
N ARG A 294 -4.13 14.02 6.51
CA ARG A 294 -3.41 15.15 7.11
C ARG A 294 -4.24 16.42 7.29
N SER A 295 -5.40 16.49 6.65
CA SER A 295 -6.29 17.65 6.80
C SER A 295 -7.13 17.60 8.07
N GLY A 296 -7.24 16.43 8.72
CA GLY A 296 -8.12 16.21 9.86
C GLY A 296 -9.60 16.36 9.54
N VAL A 297 -9.99 16.33 8.25
CA VAL A 297 -11.40 16.43 7.85
C VAL A 297 -12.17 15.11 8.03
N LEU A 298 -11.46 14.00 8.20
CA LEU A 298 -12.06 12.67 8.44
C LEU A 298 -11.73 12.17 9.84
N THR A 299 -12.70 11.57 10.50
CA THR A 299 -12.47 10.86 11.76
C THR A 299 -11.87 9.49 11.46
N SER A 300 -10.67 9.22 11.95
CA SER A 300 -9.96 7.96 11.82
C SER A 300 -9.01 7.77 12.99
N VAL A 301 -8.79 6.51 13.39
CA VAL A 301 -7.76 6.15 14.39
C VAL A 301 -6.34 6.43 13.89
N HIS A 302 -6.16 6.60 12.59
CA HIS A 302 -4.90 6.88 11.90
C HIS A 302 -4.75 8.36 11.52
N ALA A 303 -5.76 9.20 11.78
CA ALA A 303 -5.71 10.62 11.41
C ALA A 303 -4.81 11.42 12.36
N PHE A 304 -4.04 12.34 11.80
CA PHE A 304 -3.32 13.34 12.59
C PHE A 304 -4.27 14.43 13.08
N ALA A 305 -3.84 15.21 14.07
CA ALA A 305 -4.62 16.34 14.57
C ALA A 305 -5.03 17.29 13.43
N SER A 306 -6.25 17.81 13.50
CA SER A 306 -6.80 18.70 12.48
C SER A 306 -6.06 20.04 12.46
N ASP A 307 -5.57 20.44 11.28
CA ASP A 307 -5.00 21.75 11.03
C ASP A 307 -5.52 22.28 9.68
N PRO A 308 -6.41 23.26 9.69
CA PRO A 308 -7.00 23.81 8.46
C PRO A 308 -5.97 24.40 7.48
N ARG A 309 -4.85 24.96 7.98
CA ARG A 309 -3.79 25.53 7.12
C ARG A 309 -3.10 24.43 6.32
N ARG A 310 -2.80 23.30 6.97
CA ARG A 310 -2.22 22.11 6.32
C ARG A 310 -3.16 21.54 5.28
N GLY A 311 -4.45 21.41 5.65
CA GLY A 311 -5.49 20.94 4.74
C GLY A 311 -5.61 21.81 3.49
N LEU A 312 -5.68 23.13 3.66
CA LEU A 312 -5.82 24.08 2.55
C LEU A 312 -4.62 24.06 1.61
N TYR A 313 -3.39 23.96 2.14
CA TYR A 313 -2.19 23.86 1.32
C TYR A 313 -2.22 22.61 0.45
N ILE A 314 -2.47 21.42 1.06
CA ILE A 314 -2.48 20.16 0.32
C ILE A 314 -3.62 20.14 -0.71
N LEU A 315 -4.78 20.71 -0.38
CA LEU A 315 -5.91 20.85 -1.32
C LEU A 315 -5.51 21.71 -2.52
N GLY A 316 -4.87 22.86 -2.30
CA GLY A 316 -4.33 23.69 -3.39
C GLY A 316 -3.31 22.96 -4.25
N PHE A 317 -2.39 22.24 -3.62
CA PHE A 317 -1.40 21.42 -4.33
C PHE A 317 -2.07 20.29 -5.14
N LEU A 318 -3.08 19.66 -4.59
CA LEU A 318 -3.89 18.63 -5.24
C LEU A 318 -4.60 19.19 -6.50
N VAL A 319 -5.22 20.38 -6.40
CA VAL A 319 -5.85 21.07 -7.54
C VAL A 319 -4.82 21.36 -8.63
N VAL A 320 -3.63 21.82 -8.29
CA VAL A 320 -2.58 22.10 -9.28
C VAL A 320 -2.10 20.82 -9.95
N VAL A 321 -1.81 19.77 -9.19
CA VAL A 321 -1.27 18.51 -9.73
C VAL A 321 -2.34 17.78 -10.56
N ILE A 322 -3.53 17.57 -10.00
CA ILE A 322 -4.61 16.84 -10.70
C ILE A 322 -5.18 17.68 -11.82
N GLY A 323 -5.56 18.94 -11.54
CA GLY A 323 -6.15 19.84 -12.53
C GLY A 323 -5.18 20.11 -13.68
N GLY A 324 -3.91 20.40 -13.37
CA GLY A 324 -2.87 20.62 -14.38
C GLY A 324 -2.60 19.40 -15.24
N SER A 325 -2.54 18.21 -14.64
CA SER A 325 -2.31 16.97 -15.39
C SER A 325 -3.50 16.57 -16.28
N LEU A 326 -4.74 16.73 -15.79
CA LEU A 326 -5.94 16.47 -16.57
C LEU A 326 -6.12 17.50 -17.71
N LEU A 327 -5.79 18.76 -17.45
CA LEU A 327 -5.79 19.80 -18.49
C LEU A 327 -4.75 19.47 -19.58
N LEU A 328 -3.53 19.10 -19.17
CA LEU A 328 -2.49 18.68 -20.13
C LEU A 328 -2.95 17.45 -20.92
N TYR A 329 -3.55 16.48 -20.26
CA TYR A 329 -4.13 15.32 -20.93
C TYR A 329 -5.20 15.73 -21.95
N ALA A 330 -6.16 16.58 -21.58
CA ALA A 330 -7.23 17.04 -22.46
C ALA A 330 -6.69 17.75 -23.72
N ILE A 331 -5.67 18.60 -23.57
CA ILE A 331 -5.02 19.29 -24.68
C ILE A 331 -4.27 18.31 -25.61
N ARG A 332 -3.69 17.25 -25.06
CA ARG A 332 -2.85 16.28 -25.79
C ARG A 332 -3.63 15.03 -26.23
N ALA A 333 -4.81 14.73 -25.66
CA ALA A 333 -5.61 13.55 -25.97
C ALA A 333 -5.88 13.35 -27.48
N PRO A 334 -6.17 14.39 -28.30
CA PRO A 334 -6.36 14.20 -29.73
C PRO A 334 -5.12 13.67 -30.47
N LYS A 335 -3.92 13.83 -29.89
CA LYS A 335 -2.66 13.35 -30.46
C LYS A 335 -2.30 11.95 -29.95
N VAL A 336 -3.03 11.42 -28.96
CA VAL A 336 -2.83 10.04 -28.50
C VAL A 336 -3.31 9.11 -29.60
N ALA A 337 -2.44 8.22 -30.05
CA ALA A 337 -2.73 7.29 -31.12
C ALA A 337 -4.03 6.52 -30.85
N THR A 338 -4.90 6.41 -31.84
CA THR A 338 -6.05 5.52 -31.80
C THR A 338 -5.53 4.10 -31.69
N GLY A 339 -5.91 3.39 -30.61
CA GLY A 339 -5.45 2.04 -30.35
C GLY A 339 -5.82 1.07 -31.46
N LYS A 340 -5.02 0.00 -31.61
CA LYS A 340 -5.35 -1.08 -32.58
C LYS A 340 -6.66 -1.76 -32.17
N PRO A 341 -7.54 -2.09 -33.14
CA PRO A 341 -8.78 -2.80 -32.86
C PRO A 341 -8.53 -4.23 -32.39
N PHE A 342 -9.44 -4.78 -31.61
CA PHE A 342 -9.42 -6.14 -31.09
C PHE A 342 -10.82 -6.74 -31.05
N ALA A 343 -10.92 -8.08 -31.08
CA ALA A 343 -12.19 -8.79 -31.07
C ALA A 343 -12.78 -8.84 -29.66
N ALA A 344 -14.11 -8.99 -29.56
CA ALA A 344 -14.81 -9.16 -28.28
C ALA A 344 -14.25 -10.33 -27.45
N LEU A 345 -13.86 -11.44 -28.08
CA LEU A 345 -13.15 -12.53 -27.41
C LEU A 345 -11.64 -12.36 -27.65
N SER A 346 -10.99 -11.62 -26.77
CA SER A 346 -9.56 -11.33 -26.81
C SER A 346 -9.00 -11.06 -25.42
N ARG A 347 -7.68 -11.10 -25.26
CA ARG A 347 -7.03 -10.73 -23.99
C ARG A 347 -7.25 -9.27 -23.68
N GLU A 348 -7.24 -8.41 -24.67
CA GLU A 348 -7.49 -6.97 -24.54
C GLU A 348 -8.87 -6.73 -23.92
N THR A 349 -9.92 -7.40 -24.38
CA THR A 349 -11.28 -7.27 -23.83
C THR A 349 -11.34 -7.77 -22.39
N GLY A 350 -10.72 -8.91 -22.08
CA GLY A 350 -10.67 -9.43 -20.71
C GLY A 350 -9.99 -8.45 -19.75
N ILE A 351 -8.88 -7.85 -20.18
CA ILE A 351 -8.16 -6.83 -19.39
C ILE A 351 -8.99 -5.54 -19.29
N MET A 352 -9.67 -5.11 -20.36
CA MET A 352 -10.52 -3.91 -20.34
C MET A 352 -11.68 -4.08 -19.34
N VAL A 353 -12.33 -5.24 -19.32
CA VAL A 353 -13.40 -5.56 -18.34
C VAL A 353 -12.83 -5.54 -16.91
N ALA A 354 -11.68 -6.20 -16.69
CA ALA A 354 -11.03 -6.16 -15.38
C ALA A 354 -10.67 -4.73 -14.95
N ASN A 355 -10.13 -3.91 -15.85
CA ASN A 355 -9.83 -2.50 -15.58
C ASN A 355 -11.08 -1.72 -15.19
N LEU A 356 -12.21 -1.94 -15.88
CA LEU A 356 -13.48 -1.28 -15.55
C LEU A 356 -13.94 -1.68 -14.14
N LEU A 357 -13.86 -2.97 -13.79
CA LEU A 357 -14.24 -3.45 -12.45
C LEU A 357 -13.36 -2.84 -11.35
N PHE A 358 -12.03 -2.82 -11.53
CA PHE A 358 -11.10 -2.25 -10.56
C PHE A 358 -11.27 -0.72 -10.41
N THR A 359 -11.46 0.01 -11.51
CA THR A 359 -11.65 1.45 -11.45
C THR A 359 -13.01 1.83 -10.88
N THR A 360 -14.07 1.05 -11.16
CA THR A 360 -15.39 1.21 -10.54
C THR A 360 -15.31 0.92 -9.03
N ALA A 361 -14.57 -0.13 -8.62
CA ALA A 361 -14.35 -0.41 -7.20
C ALA A 361 -13.60 0.73 -6.52
N ALA A 362 -12.55 1.28 -7.14
CA ALA A 362 -11.84 2.44 -6.60
C ALA A 362 -12.75 3.68 -6.49
N ALA A 363 -13.60 3.94 -7.48
CA ALA A 363 -14.58 5.03 -7.45
C ALA A 363 -15.65 4.81 -6.37
N MET A 364 -16.11 3.59 -6.18
CA MET A 364 -17.06 3.22 -5.12
C MET A 364 -16.45 3.44 -3.73
N VAL A 365 -15.19 3.02 -3.51
CA VAL A 365 -14.48 3.27 -2.27
C VAL A 365 -14.27 4.76 -2.04
N LEU A 366 -13.90 5.52 -3.07
CA LEU A 366 -13.74 6.97 -3.01
C LEU A 366 -15.05 7.66 -2.60
N LEU A 367 -16.15 7.31 -3.27
CA LEU A 367 -17.46 7.88 -2.99
C LEU A 367 -17.88 7.58 -1.54
N GLY A 368 -17.80 6.33 -1.11
CA GLY A 368 -18.16 5.95 0.26
C GLY A 368 -17.29 6.65 1.31
N THR A 369 -15.99 6.83 1.04
CA THR A 369 -15.07 7.51 1.95
C THR A 369 -15.33 9.01 2.05
N LEU A 370 -15.67 9.65 0.93
CA LEU A 370 -15.95 11.10 0.89
C LEU A 370 -17.41 11.46 1.21
N PHE A 371 -18.33 10.49 1.17
CA PHE A 371 -19.76 10.76 1.32
C PHE A 371 -20.13 11.44 2.66
N PRO A 372 -19.54 11.07 3.82
CA PRO A 372 -19.79 11.80 5.06
C PRO A 372 -19.43 13.29 4.97
N LEU A 373 -18.30 13.63 4.32
CA LEU A 373 -17.88 15.02 4.12
C LEU A 373 -18.82 15.78 3.18
N ILE A 374 -19.24 15.12 2.11
CA ILE A 374 -20.19 15.70 1.15
C ILE A 374 -21.55 15.95 1.83
N GLY A 375 -22.01 14.98 2.65
CA GLY A 375 -23.24 15.08 3.43
C GLY A 375 -23.22 16.26 4.39
N ASP A 376 -22.13 16.42 5.13
CA ASP A 376 -21.90 17.55 6.06
C ASP A 376 -21.90 18.89 5.30
N ALA A 377 -21.14 18.98 4.21
CA ALA A 377 -21.03 20.19 3.39
C ALA A 377 -22.37 20.63 2.75
N LEU A 378 -23.24 19.66 2.43
CA LEU A 378 -24.56 19.88 1.85
C LEU A 378 -25.69 19.97 2.91
N ASN A 379 -25.35 19.90 4.22
CA ASN A 379 -26.31 19.89 5.32
C ASN A 379 -27.36 18.76 5.23
N LEU A 380 -26.96 17.58 4.72
CA LEU A 380 -27.83 16.39 4.61
C LEU A 380 -27.94 15.61 5.94
N GLY A 381 -27.36 16.13 7.02
CA GLY A 381 -27.26 15.47 8.31
C GLY A 381 -26.01 14.57 8.41
N ARG A 382 -25.77 14.05 9.63
CA ARG A 382 -24.63 13.16 9.86
C ARG A 382 -24.91 11.78 9.26
N VAL A 383 -24.16 11.44 8.22
CA VAL A 383 -24.23 10.14 7.56
C VAL A 383 -22.94 9.36 7.87
N SER A 384 -23.08 8.13 8.29
CA SER A 384 -21.95 7.19 8.46
C SER A 384 -21.99 6.14 7.37
N VAL A 385 -20.86 5.94 6.69
CA VAL A 385 -20.66 4.88 5.70
C VAL A 385 -19.67 3.88 6.27
N GLY A 386 -20.10 2.64 6.45
CA GLY A 386 -19.32 1.63 7.16
C GLY A 386 -19.15 0.32 6.37
N PRO A 387 -18.61 -0.72 7.04
CA PRO A 387 -18.31 -2.02 6.45
C PRO A 387 -19.43 -2.67 5.63
N PRO A 388 -20.73 -2.55 5.98
CA PRO A 388 -21.80 -3.14 5.16
C PRO A 388 -21.87 -2.58 3.73
N TYR A 389 -21.69 -1.25 3.58
CA TYR A 389 -21.67 -0.60 2.26
C TYR A 389 -20.46 -1.09 1.44
N PHE A 390 -19.27 -0.94 2.00
CA PHE A 390 -18.03 -1.28 1.30
C PHE A 390 -17.96 -2.78 0.99
N GLY A 391 -18.22 -3.64 1.97
CA GLY A 391 -18.12 -5.08 1.82
C GLY A 391 -19.08 -5.65 0.78
N PHE A 392 -20.35 -5.22 0.80
CA PHE A 392 -21.34 -5.68 -0.17
C PHE A 392 -21.00 -5.27 -1.60
N LEU A 393 -20.74 -3.98 -1.82
CA LEU A 393 -20.45 -3.47 -3.17
C LEU A 393 -19.11 -3.97 -3.70
N PHE A 394 -18.10 -4.11 -2.83
CA PHE A 394 -16.81 -4.66 -3.22
C PHE A 394 -16.92 -6.11 -3.68
N VAL A 395 -17.66 -6.96 -2.95
CA VAL A 395 -17.91 -8.34 -3.37
C VAL A 395 -18.66 -8.39 -4.69
N LEU A 396 -19.69 -7.56 -4.87
CA LEU A 396 -20.46 -7.48 -6.12
C LEU A 396 -19.57 -7.16 -7.33
N LEU A 397 -18.62 -6.23 -7.18
CA LEU A 397 -17.69 -5.82 -8.24
C LEU A 397 -16.55 -6.83 -8.44
N MET A 398 -16.05 -7.45 -7.36
CA MET A 398 -14.89 -8.33 -7.45
C MET A 398 -15.23 -9.78 -7.77
N ALA A 399 -16.44 -10.25 -7.50
CA ALA A 399 -16.85 -11.60 -7.88
C ALA A 399 -16.72 -11.88 -9.40
N PRO A 400 -17.18 -11.00 -10.31
CA PRO A 400 -16.90 -11.13 -11.73
C PRO A 400 -15.39 -11.13 -12.08
N ALA A 401 -14.57 -10.32 -11.39
CA ALA A 401 -13.13 -10.28 -11.60
C ALA A 401 -12.47 -11.63 -11.22
N VAL A 402 -12.87 -12.22 -10.10
CA VAL A 402 -12.41 -13.55 -9.65
C VAL A 402 -12.82 -14.64 -10.65
N LEU A 403 -14.05 -14.57 -11.17
CA LEU A 403 -14.53 -15.52 -12.19
C LEU A 403 -13.74 -15.40 -13.51
N LEU A 404 -13.38 -14.20 -13.92
CA LEU A 404 -12.65 -13.93 -15.15
C LEU A 404 -11.15 -14.19 -15.04
N LEU A 405 -10.57 -14.12 -13.84
CA LEU A 405 -9.13 -14.17 -13.63
C LEU A 405 -8.43 -15.40 -14.24
N PRO A 406 -8.90 -16.66 -14.07
CA PRO A 406 -8.25 -17.82 -14.66
C PRO A 406 -8.24 -17.84 -16.19
N PHE A 407 -9.16 -17.14 -16.84
CA PHE A 407 -9.22 -17.10 -18.31
C PHE A 407 -8.11 -16.21 -18.90
N GLY A 408 -7.66 -15.17 -18.19
CA GLY A 408 -6.69 -14.19 -18.67
C GLY A 408 -5.44 -14.80 -19.34
N PRO A 409 -4.74 -15.76 -18.71
CA PRO A 409 -3.57 -16.42 -19.31
C PRO A 409 -3.85 -17.20 -20.60
N TYR A 410 -5.05 -17.73 -20.77
CA TYR A 410 -5.45 -18.52 -21.96
C TYR A 410 -5.90 -17.67 -23.15
N LEU A 411 -6.37 -16.43 -22.89
CA LEU A 411 -6.78 -15.51 -23.94
C LEU A 411 -5.58 -15.11 -24.80
N ARG A 412 -5.78 -15.13 -26.12
CA ARG A 412 -4.79 -14.64 -27.10
C ARG A 412 -5.00 -13.14 -27.37
N TRP A 413 -3.92 -12.50 -27.76
CA TRP A 413 -3.96 -11.11 -28.21
C TRP A 413 -4.70 -10.96 -29.54
N GLY A 414 -5.52 -9.92 -29.68
CA GLY A 414 -6.30 -9.60 -30.86
C GLY A 414 -7.56 -10.42 -31.02
N ARG A 415 -7.47 -11.75 -31.05
CA ARG A 415 -8.61 -12.68 -31.15
C ARG A 415 -8.26 -14.01 -30.49
N ALA A 416 -9.13 -14.51 -29.65
CA ALA A 416 -9.00 -15.82 -28.99
C ALA A 416 -10.03 -16.81 -29.49
N GLU A 417 -9.71 -18.11 -29.36
CA GLU A 417 -10.59 -19.23 -29.66
C GLU A 417 -11.24 -19.78 -28.39
N GLY A 418 -12.55 -20.00 -28.39
CA GLY A 418 -13.30 -20.43 -27.21
C GLY A 418 -12.94 -21.84 -26.73
N ARG A 419 -12.50 -22.77 -27.61
CA ARG A 419 -12.26 -24.18 -27.27
C ARG A 419 -11.25 -24.37 -26.11
N GLN A 420 -10.20 -23.54 -26.03
CA GLN A 420 -9.22 -23.66 -24.94
C GLN A 420 -9.80 -23.16 -23.61
N LEU A 421 -10.67 -22.14 -23.66
CA LEU A 421 -11.35 -21.59 -22.49
C LEU A 421 -12.35 -22.58 -21.91
N THR A 422 -13.15 -23.25 -22.74
CA THR A 422 -14.12 -24.27 -22.29
C THR A 422 -13.45 -25.48 -21.63
N SER A 423 -12.34 -25.97 -22.19
CA SER A 423 -11.57 -27.07 -21.58
C SER A 423 -10.97 -26.69 -20.22
N MET A 424 -10.47 -25.47 -20.07
CA MET A 424 -9.96 -24.96 -18.79
C MET A 424 -11.10 -24.79 -17.79
N ALA A 425 -12.19 -24.12 -18.20
CA ALA A 425 -13.35 -23.87 -17.36
C ALA A 425 -13.97 -25.20 -16.84
N LEU A 426 -14.07 -26.21 -17.70
CA LEU A 426 -14.58 -27.53 -17.29
C LEU A 426 -13.68 -28.16 -16.20
N ARG A 427 -12.36 -28.17 -16.40
CA ARG A 427 -11.43 -28.78 -15.42
C ARG A 427 -11.39 -28.05 -14.11
N ALA A 428 -11.26 -26.72 -14.16
CA ALA A 428 -11.25 -25.88 -12.96
C ALA A 428 -12.63 -25.90 -12.26
N GLY A 429 -13.72 -25.92 -13.02
CA GLY A 429 -15.07 -26.02 -12.50
C GLY A 429 -15.33 -27.35 -11.81
N ILE A 430 -14.92 -28.48 -12.39
CA ILE A 430 -15.02 -29.79 -11.73
C ILE A 430 -14.23 -29.80 -10.42
N ALA A 431 -12.99 -29.32 -10.43
CA ALA A 431 -12.18 -29.20 -9.22
C ALA A 431 -12.87 -28.31 -8.16
N ALA A 432 -13.42 -27.17 -8.57
CA ALA A 432 -14.15 -26.28 -7.68
C ALA A 432 -15.40 -26.96 -7.09
N VAL A 433 -16.20 -27.67 -7.89
CA VAL A 433 -17.39 -28.38 -7.42
C VAL A 433 -17.04 -29.51 -6.44
N ILE A 434 -16.01 -30.32 -6.73
CA ILE A 434 -15.57 -31.42 -5.86
C ILE A 434 -15.06 -30.84 -4.51
N CYS A 435 -14.15 -29.88 -4.54
CA CYS A 435 -13.59 -29.31 -3.32
C CYS A 435 -14.64 -28.55 -2.51
N THR A 436 -15.56 -27.84 -3.18
CA THR A 436 -16.67 -27.14 -2.51
C THR A 436 -17.65 -28.13 -1.90
N GLY A 437 -17.99 -29.22 -2.61
CA GLY A 437 -18.83 -30.28 -2.07
C GLY A 437 -18.23 -30.92 -0.81
N ALA A 438 -16.92 -31.19 -0.83
CA ALA A 438 -16.22 -31.66 0.37
C ALA A 438 -16.22 -30.60 1.48
N ALA A 439 -15.98 -29.32 1.15
CA ALA A 439 -15.92 -28.25 2.12
C ALA A 439 -17.25 -27.99 2.85
N VAL A 440 -18.40 -28.24 2.21
CA VAL A 440 -19.74 -28.08 2.84
C VAL A 440 -19.83 -28.83 4.18
N PHE A 441 -19.23 -30.02 4.25
CA PHE A 441 -19.22 -30.81 5.50
C PHE A 441 -18.35 -30.21 6.61
N PHE A 442 -17.35 -29.38 6.25
CA PHE A 442 -16.43 -28.77 7.22
C PHE A 442 -16.80 -27.33 7.62
N VAL A 443 -17.66 -26.68 6.83
CA VAL A 443 -18.02 -25.26 7.06
C VAL A 443 -19.48 -25.07 7.51
N ASP A 444 -20.14 -26.12 7.96
CA ASP A 444 -21.53 -26.09 8.46
C ASP A 444 -22.51 -25.38 7.52
N GLY A 445 -22.35 -25.55 6.21
CA GLY A 445 -23.22 -24.94 5.20
C GLY A 445 -23.13 -23.42 5.06
N ARG A 446 -22.16 -22.75 5.65
CA ARG A 446 -22.01 -21.29 5.59
C ARG A 446 -21.69 -20.82 4.18
N LEU A 447 -22.62 -20.15 3.51
CA LEU A 447 -22.52 -19.76 2.11
C LEU A 447 -21.28 -18.94 1.75
N ARG A 448 -20.85 -18.02 2.62
CA ARG A 448 -19.64 -17.22 2.38
C ARG A 448 -18.38 -18.08 2.37
N ALA A 449 -18.26 -19.04 3.28
CA ALA A 449 -17.15 -19.98 3.32
C ALA A 449 -17.14 -20.89 2.08
N ILE A 450 -18.31 -21.39 1.68
CA ILE A 450 -18.50 -22.19 0.47
C ILE A 450 -18.06 -21.40 -0.76
N ALA A 451 -18.53 -20.16 -0.92
CA ALA A 451 -18.13 -19.28 -2.02
C ALA A 451 -16.62 -18.99 -2.01
N GLY A 452 -16.01 -18.85 -0.81
CA GLY A 452 -14.58 -18.68 -0.63
C GLY A 452 -13.77 -19.85 -1.16
N VAL A 453 -14.13 -21.06 -0.76
CA VAL A 453 -13.49 -22.28 -1.24
C VAL A 453 -13.68 -22.45 -2.75
N ALA A 454 -14.91 -22.25 -3.26
CA ALA A 454 -15.19 -22.33 -4.68
C ALA A 454 -14.36 -21.36 -5.51
N GLY A 455 -14.34 -20.08 -5.13
CA GLY A 455 -13.56 -19.03 -5.81
C GLY A 455 -12.06 -19.28 -5.74
N ALA A 456 -11.56 -19.68 -4.59
CA ALA A 456 -10.13 -19.95 -4.39
C ALA A 456 -9.67 -21.16 -5.22
N VAL A 457 -10.43 -22.28 -5.19
CA VAL A 457 -10.11 -23.47 -5.99
C VAL A 457 -10.24 -23.18 -7.48
N TRP A 458 -11.25 -22.42 -7.90
CA TRP A 458 -11.41 -21.97 -9.28
C TRP A 458 -10.16 -21.21 -9.78
N VAL A 459 -9.68 -20.22 -9.02
CA VAL A 459 -8.49 -19.45 -9.38
C VAL A 459 -7.24 -20.32 -9.33
N ALA A 460 -7.04 -21.08 -8.25
CA ALA A 460 -5.87 -21.95 -8.09
C ALA A 460 -5.79 -23.01 -9.18
N ALA A 461 -6.87 -23.75 -9.43
CA ALA A 461 -6.92 -24.81 -10.44
C ALA A 461 -6.69 -24.25 -11.85
N GLY A 462 -7.31 -23.12 -12.20
CA GLY A 462 -7.09 -22.46 -13.49
C GLY A 462 -5.66 -21.99 -13.69
N THR A 463 -5.05 -21.43 -12.64
CA THR A 463 -3.65 -20.97 -12.64
C THR A 463 -2.69 -22.17 -12.77
N LEU A 464 -2.88 -23.21 -11.95
CA LEU A 464 -2.05 -24.43 -11.99
C LEU A 464 -2.19 -25.19 -13.31
N ALA A 465 -3.40 -25.28 -13.86
CA ALA A 465 -3.63 -25.89 -15.18
C ALA A 465 -2.84 -25.14 -16.27
N TYR A 466 -2.74 -23.81 -16.18
CA TYR A 466 -1.90 -23.04 -17.09
C TYR A 466 -0.40 -23.30 -16.89
N VAL A 467 0.07 -23.42 -15.64
CA VAL A 467 1.45 -23.82 -15.33
C VAL A 467 1.77 -25.18 -15.97
N VAL A 468 0.91 -26.18 -15.77
CA VAL A 468 1.08 -27.52 -16.37
C VAL A 468 1.10 -27.47 -17.88
N LYS A 469 0.17 -26.70 -18.51
CA LYS A 469 0.16 -26.48 -19.95
C LYS A 469 1.48 -25.92 -20.45
N ARG A 470 1.98 -24.83 -19.81
CA ARG A 470 3.25 -24.22 -20.18
C ARG A 470 4.44 -25.16 -20.00
N TRP A 471 4.42 -25.93 -18.91
CA TRP A 471 5.47 -26.92 -18.63
C TRP A 471 5.59 -27.96 -19.74
N ARG A 472 4.45 -28.42 -20.29
CA ARG A 472 4.39 -29.45 -21.34
C ARG A 472 4.70 -28.90 -22.72
N GLU A 473 4.22 -27.70 -23.04
CA GLU A 473 4.27 -27.14 -24.41
C GLU A 473 5.52 -26.31 -24.70
N MET A 474 6.26 -25.82 -23.68
CA MET A 474 7.34 -24.87 -23.90
C MET A 474 8.70 -25.42 -23.49
N PRO A 475 9.79 -25.10 -24.26
CA PRO A 475 11.16 -25.44 -23.89
C PRO A 475 11.57 -24.83 -22.56
N PHE A 476 12.48 -25.47 -21.80
CA PHE A 476 12.88 -25.09 -20.44
C PHE A 476 13.19 -23.60 -20.28
N GLY A 477 14.04 -23.02 -21.12
CA GLY A 477 14.44 -21.60 -21.02
C GLY A 477 13.35 -20.58 -21.38
N ARG A 478 12.18 -21.00 -21.89
CA ARG A 478 11.06 -20.13 -22.30
C ARG A 478 9.76 -20.43 -21.55
N ARG A 479 9.79 -21.33 -20.58
CA ARG A 479 8.58 -21.75 -19.84
C ARG A 479 7.99 -20.60 -19.05
N PHE A 480 8.79 -19.97 -18.24
CA PHE A 480 8.34 -18.94 -17.29
C PHE A 480 9.29 -17.70 -17.33
N PRO A 481 9.14 -16.80 -18.33
CA PRO A 481 9.74 -15.48 -18.24
C PRO A 481 9.30 -14.79 -16.93
N ALA A 482 10.12 -13.89 -16.39
CA ALA A 482 9.90 -13.29 -15.08
C ALA A 482 8.52 -12.60 -14.96
N GLU A 483 8.09 -11.89 -16.00
CA GLU A 483 6.75 -11.28 -16.06
C GLU A 483 5.63 -12.32 -15.91
N MET A 484 5.76 -13.48 -16.57
CA MET A 484 4.77 -14.54 -16.50
C MET A 484 4.81 -15.27 -15.16
N ALA A 485 5.99 -15.57 -14.64
CA ALA A 485 6.15 -16.15 -13.33
C ALA A 485 5.53 -15.24 -12.26
N GLY A 486 5.80 -13.94 -12.34
CA GLY A 486 5.22 -12.94 -11.45
C GLY A 486 3.69 -12.91 -11.51
N MET A 487 3.11 -12.92 -12.70
CA MET A 487 1.66 -13.01 -12.90
C MET A 487 1.08 -14.25 -12.23
N LEU A 488 1.68 -15.43 -12.46
CA LEU A 488 1.18 -16.70 -11.91
C LEU A 488 1.25 -16.74 -10.39
N VAL A 489 2.35 -16.23 -9.81
CA VAL A 489 2.52 -16.13 -8.35
C VAL A 489 1.51 -15.16 -7.75
N ALA A 490 1.30 -13.98 -8.36
CA ALA A 490 0.31 -13.02 -7.89
C ALA A 490 -1.12 -13.56 -7.96
N HIS A 491 -1.50 -14.20 -9.08
CA HIS A 491 -2.84 -14.79 -9.23
C HIS A 491 -3.07 -15.95 -8.26
N PHE A 492 -2.04 -16.76 -7.98
CA PHE A 492 -2.13 -17.80 -6.94
C PHE A 492 -2.27 -17.19 -5.55
N GLY A 493 -1.61 -16.05 -5.30
CA GLY A 493 -1.78 -15.24 -4.09
C GLY A 493 -3.23 -14.79 -3.87
N VAL A 494 -3.94 -14.43 -4.95
CA VAL A 494 -5.38 -14.11 -4.86
C VAL A 494 -6.20 -15.31 -4.37
N ALA A 495 -5.89 -16.54 -4.82
CA ALA A 495 -6.59 -17.74 -4.34
C ALA A 495 -6.37 -17.97 -2.83
N ILE A 496 -5.13 -17.79 -2.36
CA ILE A 496 -4.78 -17.88 -0.93
C ILE A 496 -5.52 -16.82 -0.13
N PHE A 497 -5.53 -15.58 -0.62
CA PHE A 497 -6.20 -14.45 0.01
C PHE A 497 -7.72 -14.68 0.15
N LEU A 498 -8.37 -15.22 -0.89
CA LEU A 498 -9.80 -15.55 -0.86
C LEU A 498 -10.14 -16.58 0.23
N ILE A 499 -9.32 -17.62 0.40
CA ILE A 499 -9.46 -18.57 1.50
C ILE A 499 -9.36 -17.82 2.84
N GLY A 500 -8.29 -17.02 3.01
CA GLY A 500 -8.06 -16.29 4.24
C GLY A 500 -9.24 -15.41 4.62
N VAL A 501 -9.68 -14.53 3.72
CA VAL A 501 -10.77 -13.59 3.99
C VAL A 501 -12.08 -14.33 4.24
N LEU A 502 -12.53 -15.16 3.31
CA LEU A 502 -13.90 -15.69 3.37
C LEU A 502 -14.07 -16.78 4.42
N LEU A 503 -13.04 -17.59 4.70
CA LEU A 503 -13.09 -18.55 5.79
C LEU A 503 -12.92 -17.87 7.14
N SER A 504 -12.00 -16.90 7.29
CA SER A 504 -11.85 -16.18 8.55
C SER A 504 -13.14 -15.43 8.91
N GLU A 505 -13.71 -14.65 8.00
CA GLU A 505 -14.95 -13.91 8.22
C GLU A 505 -16.17 -14.83 8.53
N SER A 506 -16.17 -16.04 7.96
CA SER A 506 -17.32 -16.96 8.13
C SER A 506 -17.20 -17.86 9.33
N LEU A 507 -15.99 -18.26 9.71
CA LEU A 507 -15.76 -19.33 10.71
C LEU A 507 -15.21 -18.78 12.05
N SER A 508 -14.87 -17.49 12.11
CA SER A 508 -14.43 -16.89 13.38
C SER A 508 -15.54 -16.98 14.42
N THR A 509 -15.13 -17.26 15.63
CA THR A 509 -15.98 -17.22 16.81
C THR A 509 -15.41 -16.25 17.82
N GLU A 510 -16.29 -15.46 18.42
CA GLU A 510 -15.96 -14.37 19.32
C GLU A 510 -16.85 -14.45 20.56
N ARG A 511 -16.27 -14.15 21.71
CA ARG A 511 -17.00 -13.96 22.96
C ARG A 511 -16.41 -12.80 23.75
N ASP A 512 -17.25 -11.81 24.03
CA ASP A 512 -17.00 -10.78 25.03
C ASP A 512 -17.63 -11.23 26.34
N VAL A 513 -16.79 -11.49 27.32
CA VAL A 513 -17.25 -12.13 28.60
C VAL A 513 -16.65 -11.45 29.82
N ARG A 514 -17.42 -11.45 30.89
CA ARG A 514 -16.93 -11.17 32.24
C ARG A 514 -16.42 -12.47 32.85
N MET A 515 -15.17 -12.50 33.29
CA MET A 515 -14.56 -13.69 33.89
C MET A 515 -13.92 -13.36 35.23
N THR A 516 -14.10 -14.26 36.17
CA THR A 516 -13.41 -14.28 37.48
C THR A 516 -12.29 -15.31 37.46
N PRO A 517 -11.23 -15.16 38.29
CA PRO A 517 -10.16 -16.16 38.39
C PRO A 517 -10.68 -17.57 38.59
N GLY A 518 -10.19 -18.53 37.83
CA GLY A 518 -10.63 -19.93 37.82
C GLY A 518 -11.79 -20.23 36.86
N GLN A 519 -12.50 -19.24 36.35
CA GLN A 519 -13.61 -19.44 35.41
C GLN A 519 -13.11 -19.92 34.06
N VAL A 520 -13.91 -20.78 33.41
CA VAL A 520 -13.63 -21.37 32.09
C VAL A 520 -14.74 -21.02 31.12
N GLU A 521 -14.36 -20.47 29.95
CA GLU A 521 -15.27 -20.17 28.83
C GLU A 521 -14.89 -20.94 27.58
N ALA A 522 -15.89 -21.42 26.85
CA ALA A 522 -15.67 -22.15 25.59
C ALA A 522 -15.87 -21.26 24.37
N VAL A 523 -14.88 -21.23 23.47
CA VAL A 523 -14.94 -20.51 22.19
C VAL A 523 -14.47 -21.44 21.07
N GLY A 524 -15.40 -21.84 20.20
CA GLY A 524 -15.14 -22.86 19.18
C GLY A 524 -14.80 -24.21 19.83
N SER A 525 -13.67 -24.78 19.46
CA SER A 525 -13.16 -26.07 19.98
C SER A 525 -12.17 -25.89 21.15
N TYR A 526 -12.02 -24.68 21.69
CA TYR A 526 -11.08 -24.36 22.76
C TYR A 526 -11.81 -23.90 24.01
N GLN A 527 -11.18 -24.12 25.15
CA GLN A 527 -11.61 -23.60 26.46
C GLN A 527 -10.56 -22.62 26.95
N PHE A 528 -11.00 -21.48 27.46
CA PHE A 528 -10.20 -20.39 27.99
C PHE A 528 -10.43 -20.33 29.50
N ARG A 529 -9.41 -20.66 30.26
CA ARG A 529 -9.45 -20.53 31.73
C ARG A 529 -8.73 -19.25 32.11
N PHE A 530 -9.44 -18.36 32.75
CA PHE A 530 -8.85 -17.14 33.30
C PHE A 530 -8.22 -17.43 34.67
N ASP A 531 -6.88 -17.32 34.75
CA ASP A 531 -6.15 -17.65 35.98
C ASP A 531 -5.95 -16.43 36.89
N GLY A 532 -6.27 -15.21 36.40
CA GLY A 532 -6.21 -13.96 37.15
C GLY A 532 -5.39 -12.87 36.43
N VAL A 533 -5.13 -11.78 37.14
CA VAL A 533 -4.32 -10.65 36.69
C VAL A 533 -3.16 -10.43 37.64
N ARG A 534 -2.02 -10.02 37.10
CA ARG A 534 -0.85 -9.59 37.85
C ARG A 534 -0.34 -8.24 37.32
N GLU A 535 0.22 -7.44 38.21
CA GLU A 535 0.90 -6.21 37.80
C GLU A 535 2.26 -6.53 37.19
N THR A 536 2.61 -5.86 36.10
CA THR A 536 3.93 -5.91 35.48
C THR A 536 4.37 -4.52 35.03
N THR A 537 5.65 -4.33 34.77
CA THR A 537 6.22 -3.03 34.40
C THR A 537 7.17 -3.19 33.22
N GLY A 538 7.17 -2.20 32.33
CA GLY A 538 8.12 -2.07 31.24
C GLY A 538 8.94 -0.79 31.33
N PRO A 539 9.70 -0.45 30.28
CA PRO A 539 10.60 0.71 30.30
C PRO A 539 9.89 2.04 30.57
N ASN A 540 8.70 2.25 30.02
CA ASN A 540 7.92 3.49 30.11
C ASN A 540 6.40 3.23 30.34
N TRP A 541 6.04 2.04 30.82
CA TRP A 541 4.65 1.67 31.14
C TRP A 541 4.53 0.75 32.35
N ARG A 542 3.35 0.73 32.95
CA ARG A 542 2.89 -0.31 33.88
C ARG A 542 1.73 -1.03 33.19
N ALA A 543 1.51 -2.28 33.52
CA ALA A 543 0.40 -3.03 32.95
C ALA A 543 -0.24 -3.96 33.96
N ASP A 544 -1.55 -4.10 33.80
CA ASP A 544 -2.30 -5.24 34.28
C ASP A 544 -2.13 -6.36 33.24
N GLU A 545 -1.51 -7.47 33.63
CA GLU A 545 -1.27 -8.62 32.78
C GLU A 545 -2.21 -9.76 33.14
N GLY A 546 -3.14 -10.09 32.25
CA GLY A 546 -4.01 -11.26 32.40
C GLY A 546 -3.26 -12.56 32.15
N VAL A 547 -3.56 -13.59 32.91
CA VAL A 547 -3.07 -14.95 32.67
C VAL A 547 -4.25 -15.79 32.20
N VAL A 548 -4.18 -16.29 30.96
CA VAL A 548 -5.26 -17.09 30.36
C VAL A 548 -4.68 -18.40 29.81
N THR A 549 -5.12 -19.51 30.41
CA THR A 549 -4.71 -20.86 29.96
C THR A 549 -5.70 -21.38 28.92
N ILE A 550 -5.18 -21.76 27.77
CA ILE A 550 -5.92 -22.33 26.65
C ILE A 550 -5.88 -23.84 26.73
N LEU A 551 -7.06 -24.49 26.73
CA LEU A 551 -7.19 -25.93 26.77
C LEU A 551 -7.93 -26.45 25.52
N ARG A 552 -7.61 -27.66 25.12
CA ARG A 552 -8.32 -28.40 24.08
C ARG A 552 -8.45 -29.87 24.48
N GLY A 553 -9.67 -30.35 24.61
CA GLY A 553 -9.93 -31.73 25.07
C GLY A 553 -9.39 -32.05 26.49
N GLY A 554 -9.16 -31.03 27.31
CA GLY A 554 -8.60 -31.17 28.66
C GLY A 554 -7.09 -30.91 28.73
N ASP A 555 -6.38 -30.94 27.60
CA ASP A 555 -4.93 -30.69 27.56
C ASP A 555 -4.62 -29.19 27.44
N VAL A 556 -3.58 -28.73 28.15
CA VAL A 556 -3.10 -27.36 28.07
C VAL A 556 -2.32 -27.17 26.76
N MET A 557 -2.78 -26.25 25.93
CA MET A 557 -2.15 -25.91 24.63
C MET A 557 -1.18 -24.74 24.75
N ALA A 558 -1.58 -23.69 25.48
CA ALA A 558 -0.79 -22.47 25.65
C ALA A 558 -1.24 -21.72 26.92
N THR A 559 -0.36 -20.88 27.45
CA THR A 559 -0.72 -19.84 28.41
C THR A 559 -0.46 -18.49 27.76
N MET A 560 -1.44 -17.62 27.78
CA MET A 560 -1.43 -16.33 27.08
C MET A 560 -1.43 -15.19 28.10
N HIS A 561 -0.78 -14.09 27.75
CA HIS A 561 -0.54 -12.96 28.63
C HIS A 561 -1.01 -11.64 27.98
N PRO A 562 -2.32 -11.41 27.80
CA PRO A 562 -2.82 -10.12 27.33
C PRO A 562 -2.56 -9.04 28.38
N GLN A 563 -2.19 -7.83 27.94
CA GLN A 563 -1.83 -6.74 28.84
C GLN A 563 -2.72 -5.52 28.59
N LYS A 564 -2.97 -4.78 29.66
CA LYS A 564 -3.51 -3.43 29.60
C LYS A 564 -2.44 -2.47 30.11
N ARG A 565 -1.73 -1.83 29.22
CA ARG A 565 -0.59 -0.95 29.52
C ARG A 565 -1.05 0.47 29.79
N THR A 566 -0.55 1.07 30.86
CA THR A 566 -0.69 2.49 31.18
C THR A 566 0.67 3.15 31.05
N TYR A 567 0.79 4.07 30.15
CA TYR A 567 2.01 4.81 29.84
C TYR A 567 2.16 6.04 30.75
N SER A 568 3.35 6.68 30.73
CA SER A 568 3.76 7.73 31.68
C SER A 568 2.80 8.91 31.77
N ARG A 569 2.08 9.25 30.70
CA ARG A 569 1.06 10.32 30.68
C ARG A 569 -0.39 9.83 30.90
N GLY A 570 -0.56 8.61 31.39
CA GLY A 570 -1.87 8.04 31.68
C GLY A 570 -2.64 7.51 30.46
N GLN A 571 -2.02 7.50 29.28
CA GLN A 571 -2.60 6.86 28.10
C GLN A 571 -2.62 5.35 28.29
N VAL A 572 -3.75 4.73 27.93
CA VAL A 572 -3.95 3.29 28.08
C VAL A 572 -3.99 2.62 26.72
N GLN A 573 -3.25 1.51 26.56
CA GLN A 573 -3.23 0.67 25.37
C GLN A 573 -3.50 -0.79 25.77
N THR A 574 -4.33 -1.46 24.97
CA THR A 574 -4.56 -2.90 25.10
C THR A 574 -3.59 -3.65 24.21
N GLU A 575 -2.76 -4.50 24.83
CA GLU A 575 -1.86 -5.40 24.13
C GLU A 575 -2.45 -6.80 24.11
N SER A 576 -2.88 -7.23 22.97
CA SER A 576 -3.52 -8.53 22.81
C SER A 576 -2.50 -9.65 22.80
N ALA A 577 -2.82 -10.77 23.45
CA ALA A 577 -2.04 -11.99 23.31
C ALA A 577 -2.56 -12.82 22.14
N ILE A 578 -1.67 -13.29 21.29
CA ILE A 578 -2.00 -14.10 20.11
C ILE A 578 -1.18 -15.38 20.12
N ASP A 579 -1.85 -16.53 20.07
CA ASP A 579 -1.21 -17.83 19.80
C ASP A 579 -1.38 -18.15 18.31
N PRO A 580 -0.30 -17.95 17.50
CA PRO A 580 -0.36 -18.05 16.07
C PRO A 580 -0.29 -19.49 15.55
N GLY A 581 -1.12 -19.84 14.57
CA GLY A 581 -1.05 -21.11 13.87
C GLY A 581 -1.29 -20.99 12.38
N LEU A 582 -0.85 -21.98 11.59
CA LEU A 582 -1.03 -21.96 10.14
C LEU A 582 -2.50 -21.92 9.73
N PHE A 583 -3.38 -22.59 10.46
CA PHE A 583 -4.80 -22.72 10.13
C PHE A 583 -5.72 -21.97 11.09
N ARG A 584 -5.19 -21.40 12.17
CA ARG A 584 -5.97 -20.63 13.13
C ARG A 584 -5.08 -19.73 13.98
N ASP A 585 -5.61 -18.63 14.48
CA ASP A 585 -5.08 -17.91 15.63
C ASP A 585 -6.06 -18.02 16.80
N ILE A 586 -5.53 -18.15 18.01
CA ILE A 586 -6.24 -17.88 19.25
C ILE A 586 -5.83 -16.48 19.70
N TYR A 587 -6.81 -15.66 20.03
CA TYR A 587 -6.60 -14.26 20.35
C TYR A 587 -7.32 -13.91 21.63
N VAL A 588 -6.64 -13.24 22.55
CA VAL A 588 -7.17 -12.78 23.82
C VAL A 588 -6.80 -11.32 24.04
N ALA A 589 -7.80 -10.49 24.34
CA ALA A 589 -7.58 -9.12 24.78
C ALA A 589 -8.17 -8.93 26.19
N LEU A 590 -7.40 -8.25 27.04
CA LEU A 590 -7.81 -7.87 28.41
C LEU A 590 -8.49 -6.49 28.34
N GLY A 591 -9.75 -6.43 28.81
CA GLY A 591 -10.55 -5.21 28.88
C GLY A 591 -10.44 -4.50 30.22
N GLU A 592 -11.55 -3.95 30.69
CA GLU A 592 -11.65 -3.21 31.98
C GLU A 592 -11.92 -4.14 33.16
N PRO A 593 -11.42 -3.79 34.39
CA PRO A 593 -11.84 -4.43 35.60
C PRO A 593 -13.33 -4.09 35.87
N MET A 594 -14.13 -5.10 36.22
CA MET A 594 -15.57 -4.94 36.35
C MET A 594 -16.04 -4.71 37.79
N ASP A 595 -15.23 -5.05 38.77
CA ASP A 595 -15.57 -4.97 40.22
C ASP A 595 -14.68 -3.92 40.93
N GLY A 596 -14.60 -2.69 40.40
CA GLY A 596 -13.94 -1.59 41.10
C GLY A 596 -12.40 -1.62 41.11
N GLY A 597 -11.77 -2.40 40.20
CA GLY A 597 -10.30 -2.38 40.03
C GLY A 597 -9.54 -3.38 40.93
N ASN A 598 -10.20 -4.34 41.53
CA ASN A 598 -9.52 -5.37 42.32
C ASN A 598 -8.87 -6.42 41.40
N VAL A 599 -7.58 -6.70 41.63
CA VAL A 599 -6.82 -7.72 40.89
C VAL A 599 -7.42 -9.12 41.02
N GLU A 600 -8.09 -9.40 42.15
CA GLU A 600 -8.81 -10.64 42.43
C GLU A 600 -10.26 -10.62 41.88
N GLY A 601 -10.73 -9.50 41.34
CA GLY A 601 -12.06 -9.28 40.83
C GLY A 601 -12.31 -9.83 39.41
N ALA A 602 -13.51 -9.56 38.94
CA ALA A 602 -13.86 -9.92 37.54
C ALA A 602 -13.30 -8.93 36.55
N TRP A 603 -12.89 -9.45 35.39
CA TRP A 603 -12.39 -8.68 34.26
C TRP A 603 -13.20 -8.94 33.00
N ALA A 604 -13.28 -7.93 32.14
CA ALA A 604 -13.79 -8.10 30.78
C ALA A 604 -12.71 -8.75 29.94
N LEU A 605 -13.01 -9.81 29.20
CA LEU A 605 -12.11 -10.45 28.27
C LEU A 605 -12.79 -10.59 26.91
N ARG A 606 -12.01 -10.35 25.85
CA ARG A 606 -12.37 -10.72 24.47
C ARG A 606 -11.62 -11.97 24.08
N LEU A 607 -12.36 -12.98 23.71
CA LEU A 607 -11.83 -14.30 23.38
C LEU A 607 -12.20 -14.64 21.94
N TYR A 608 -11.17 -14.91 21.11
CA TYR A 608 -11.40 -15.23 19.69
C TYR A 608 -10.74 -16.54 19.30
N HIS A 609 -11.43 -17.27 18.44
CA HIS A 609 -10.88 -18.29 17.59
C HIS A 609 -11.01 -17.83 16.15
N LYS A 610 -9.87 -17.58 15.46
CA LYS A 610 -9.78 -17.00 14.12
C LYS A 610 -9.18 -17.98 13.11
N PRO A 611 -10.00 -18.84 12.46
CA PRO A 611 -9.52 -19.77 11.45
C PRO A 611 -9.01 -19.04 10.22
N PHE A 612 -7.91 -19.51 9.64
CA PHE A 612 -7.33 -19.07 8.36
C PHE A 612 -6.95 -17.58 8.27
N VAL A 613 -6.96 -16.81 9.34
CA VAL A 613 -6.66 -15.36 9.30
C VAL A 613 -5.28 -15.10 8.70
N ARG A 614 -4.27 -15.93 8.97
CA ARG A 614 -2.91 -15.78 8.42
C ARG A 614 -2.82 -15.96 6.91
N TRP A 615 -3.79 -16.63 6.29
CA TRP A 615 -3.84 -16.80 4.85
C TRP A 615 -4.15 -15.49 4.12
N ILE A 616 -4.75 -14.52 4.79
CA ILE A 616 -4.96 -13.16 4.29
C ILE A 616 -3.58 -12.54 3.96
N TRP A 617 -2.69 -12.50 4.95
CA TRP A 617 -1.35 -11.92 4.77
C TRP A 617 -0.46 -12.76 3.87
N LEU A 618 -0.55 -14.09 3.96
CA LEU A 618 0.17 -14.99 3.07
C LEU A 618 -0.21 -14.75 1.60
N GLY A 619 -1.50 -14.59 1.29
CA GLY A 619 -1.98 -14.27 -0.05
C GLY A 619 -1.43 -12.92 -0.55
N GLY A 620 -1.42 -11.89 0.32
CA GLY A 620 -0.81 -10.60 0.03
C GLY A 620 0.69 -10.67 -0.23
N LEU A 621 1.44 -11.48 0.55
CA LEU A 621 2.87 -11.72 0.31
C LEU A 621 3.14 -12.39 -1.03
N PHE A 622 2.30 -13.34 -1.46
CA PHE A 622 2.41 -13.93 -2.80
C PHE A 622 2.13 -12.89 -3.90
N MET A 623 1.12 -12.03 -3.72
CA MET A 623 0.84 -10.94 -4.67
C MET A 623 2.02 -9.98 -4.78
N MET A 624 2.59 -9.55 -3.66
CA MET A 624 3.80 -8.72 -3.59
C MET A 624 4.97 -9.37 -4.33
N LEU A 625 5.27 -10.61 -4.01
CA LEU A 625 6.36 -11.38 -4.64
C LEU A 625 6.16 -11.45 -6.16
N GLY A 626 4.91 -11.68 -6.61
CA GLY A 626 4.54 -11.68 -8.01
C GLY A 626 4.84 -10.35 -8.70
N GLY A 627 4.57 -9.23 -8.04
CA GLY A 627 4.88 -7.88 -8.53
C GLY A 627 6.38 -7.65 -8.71
N PHE A 628 7.21 -8.02 -7.72
CA PHE A 628 8.67 -7.93 -7.80
C PHE A 628 9.25 -8.83 -8.89
N LEU A 629 8.77 -10.07 -9.00
CA LEU A 629 9.19 -10.98 -10.07
C LEU A 629 8.88 -10.40 -11.45
N ALA A 630 7.69 -9.84 -11.64
CA ALA A 630 7.29 -9.23 -12.91
C ALA A 630 8.16 -8.03 -13.27
N ALA A 631 8.58 -7.22 -12.29
CA ALA A 631 9.50 -6.09 -12.51
C ALA A 631 10.89 -6.55 -12.96
N GLY A 632 11.32 -7.76 -12.58
CA GLY A 632 12.60 -8.36 -12.92
C GLY A 632 12.75 -8.82 -14.38
N GLU A 633 11.75 -8.62 -15.25
CA GLU A 633 11.76 -9.09 -16.64
C GLU A 633 12.95 -8.54 -17.44
N ARG A 634 13.71 -9.44 -18.05
CA ARG A 634 14.98 -9.10 -18.75
C ARG A 634 14.80 -8.12 -19.91
N ARG A 635 13.67 -8.14 -20.60
CA ARG A 635 13.38 -7.23 -21.72
C ARG A 635 13.31 -5.76 -21.32
N PHE A 636 13.01 -5.46 -20.05
CA PHE A 636 13.03 -4.09 -19.52
C PHE A 636 14.46 -3.55 -19.37
N ARG A 637 15.46 -4.45 -19.33
CA ARG A 637 16.89 -4.15 -19.21
C ARG A 637 17.65 -4.27 -20.55
N ALA A 638 16.94 -4.49 -21.67
CA ALA A 638 17.58 -4.76 -22.96
C ALA A 638 18.49 -3.60 -23.38
N LYS A 639 19.76 -3.94 -23.55
CA LYS A 639 20.87 -3.03 -23.89
C LYS A 639 20.72 -2.41 -25.26
N LYS A 640 21.36 -1.23 -25.42
CA LYS A 640 21.65 -0.42 -26.59
C LYS A 640 22.29 -1.16 -27.83
N ALA A 641 22.43 -2.48 -27.79
CA ALA A 641 23.11 -3.28 -28.81
C ALA A 641 22.41 -3.29 -30.20
N ALA A 642 21.11 -2.90 -30.26
CA ALA A 642 20.38 -2.85 -31.53
C ALA A 642 20.40 -1.48 -32.22
N ALA A 643 20.76 -0.40 -31.53
CA ALA A 643 20.78 0.94 -32.11
C ALA A 643 22.07 1.22 -32.92
N ASN A 644 23.17 0.54 -32.59
CA ASN A 644 24.44 0.70 -33.34
C ASN A 644 24.53 -0.20 -34.58
N ALA A 645 23.63 -1.15 -34.78
CA ALA A 645 23.55 -1.98 -35.97
C ALA A 645 22.73 -1.36 -37.11
N ALA A 646 22.06 -0.20 -36.85
CA ALA A 646 21.21 0.49 -37.83
C ALA A 646 21.77 1.86 -38.25
N ALA A 647 23.03 2.17 -37.97
CA ALA A 647 23.71 3.31 -38.62
C ALA A 647 24.01 2.90 -40.07
N PRO A 648 23.42 3.58 -41.07
CA PRO A 648 23.74 3.26 -42.45
C PRO A 648 25.21 3.62 -42.72
N ALA A 649 25.94 2.67 -43.30
CA ALA A 649 27.21 2.92 -43.95
C ALA A 649 26.98 3.91 -45.09
N LYS A 650 27.07 5.19 -44.81
CA LYS A 650 27.21 6.30 -45.76
C LYS A 650 28.43 7.07 -45.30
N GLU A 651 29.53 6.70 -45.90
CA GLU A 651 30.74 7.50 -46.16
C GLU A 651 31.93 6.61 -46.48
N GLN A 652 31.87 5.97 -47.62
CA GLN A 652 33.04 5.53 -48.35
C GLN A 652 32.67 5.48 -49.85
N LEU A 653 32.63 6.65 -50.48
CA LEU A 653 32.74 6.85 -51.91
C LEU A 653 32.67 8.37 -52.19
N ALA A 654 33.81 9.03 -52.00
CA ALA A 654 34.25 10.19 -52.79
C ALA A 654 35.77 10.38 -52.57
#